data_88ad7b0b6e5a7e70eba1a9c3f3f71466
#
_entry.id   88ad7b0b6e5a7e70eba1a9c3f3f71466
#
_cell.length_a   1.000
_cell.length_b   1.000
_cell.length_c   1.000
_cell.angle_alpha   90.00
_cell.angle_beta   90.00
_cell.angle_gamma   90.00
#
_symmetry.space_group_name_H-M   'P 1'
#
loop_
_entity.id
_entity.type
_entity.pdbx_description
1 polymer ?
#
loop_
_entity_poly.entity_id
_entity_poly.type
_entity_poly.pdbx_seq_one_letter_code
_entity_poly.pdbx_strand_id
1 'polypeptide(L)'
;MLDKQINMYSVDTGHFYSNHEKYLHEMNCKYRKERNYISNMLSKLEEKLTERGFEKTDFSHWKQCSIEEYYKETDILIKEYMKCCLIISHKRQKAKESKDKLLDILSNKIIQKELLSEKIEKYKRNNIPFNKKVELRNFRENELNDTNVISVFDSSLSRTIGIKENELTNALMVVQVYYFDVFKDLSFYGFTYNGEKYRYFTSSAGQIRKKKAVFIKESIWNNIEKTIMCGLTIDKINSKGGNNVNKHLAYMALANSATDEWKGFDIDRCIVIDDFETNVHGIFDFIDETDYSITRKNDVVPIPHTDGAGMILPSLMKKNTMFRAPWIKGLLGVFDFIKFVKVNNYSPIIKDIYGKEHDVIEENIQIIFTKSQFKMAKFYDSWDEYKTYFKKYHCQAGRCNIEEDRIKNAKINYQMLQTLTNITDDEIDLLTKKSVDTITNICNSEDTMKNILGITPYNTNMTAFQKAVKLYPPLLNDTYAKDTIREVKNSLVKKYRSGKLEVNGKYTFLLPDFYAACEYWFGHIDVPEGLLNNKEVFCWLFKQNDKLDCLRSPHLYKEHAIRFNVANKAYGDRVNKIREWFTTNGIYTSTHDLISKILQFDVDGDKSLVIGDSVFVRIAERNMNGIVPLYYNMRKAEPKLLNNKSIYEGLNAAFVGGNIGIYSNNISKIWNNDVFINGTEEEKEHAINCVKRLCCQNNFVIDYAKTLYKPEFPEKIGNEIKKFTNEKLPAFFEYAKDKDKSQVTNRNDSLVNKLYSRIPNKPINTRGMKLGKLNYQKMMHNVNIICPKEVSKLYDELNKKYRYMVNMKDEYINNLRYMACSIRNQFSDLGYTDETIADMLVQYLYGNEKRGKQLFWFCYGQYVVNNLKNNVIVKKTKYVQCLDCGEWLEVPVESKTERCDNCKMIHQREQTRLRVKKCRNKTM
;
A
#
# COMPACT_ATOMS: atom_id res chain seq x y z
N MET A 1 -11.40 -14.61 -0.26
CA MET A 1 -10.08 -13.94 -0.14
C MET A 1 -9.35 -14.09 -1.46
N LEU A 2 -8.74 -13.01 -1.95
CA LEU A 2 -7.97 -13.02 -3.20
C LEU A 2 -6.82 -14.02 -3.10
N ASP A 3 -6.91 -15.12 -3.81
CA ASP A 3 -5.93 -16.21 -3.73
C ASP A 3 -5.41 -16.65 -5.11
N LYS A 4 -6.25 -16.53 -6.14
CA LYS A 4 -5.89 -16.87 -7.51
C LYS A 4 -4.91 -15.86 -8.08
N GLN A 5 -3.82 -16.33 -8.65
CA GLN A 5 -2.80 -15.50 -9.29
C GLN A 5 -2.61 -15.95 -10.75
N ILE A 6 -2.30 -14.99 -11.62
CA ILE A 6 -1.86 -15.17 -12.98
C ILE A 6 -0.47 -14.58 -13.15
N ASN A 7 0.28 -15.06 -14.15
CA ASN A 7 1.62 -14.57 -14.45
C ASN A 7 1.64 -13.84 -15.79
N MET A 8 2.40 -12.76 -15.87
CA MET A 8 2.60 -11.99 -17.10
C MET A 8 4.00 -11.37 -17.14
N TYR A 9 4.46 -11.00 -18.33
CA TYR A 9 5.74 -10.32 -18.48
C TYR A 9 5.66 -8.89 -17.99
N SER A 10 6.73 -8.46 -17.30
CA SER A 10 7.00 -7.08 -16.89
C SER A 10 8.39 -6.70 -17.35
N VAL A 11 8.45 -5.81 -18.30
CA VAL A 11 9.67 -5.39 -18.99
C VAL A 11 9.83 -3.88 -18.91
N ASP A 12 10.99 -3.36 -19.24
CA ASP A 12 11.21 -1.93 -19.38
C ASP A 12 11.33 -1.49 -20.85
N THR A 13 11.30 -0.18 -21.06
CA THR A 13 11.41 0.40 -22.41
C THR A 13 12.71 0.03 -23.15
N GLY A 14 13.75 -0.42 -22.44
CA GLY A 14 15.02 -0.88 -23.02
C GLY A 14 14.88 -2.16 -23.85
N HIS A 15 13.88 -3.02 -23.54
CA HIS A 15 13.62 -4.24 -24.31
C HIS A 15 13.10 -3.98 -25.74
N PHE A 16 12.82 -2.73 -26.07
CA PHE A 16 12.33 -2.29 -27.39
C PHE A 16 13.39 -1.52 -28.18
N TYR A 17 14.63 -1.47 -27.71
CA TYR A 17 15.71 -0.81 -28.43
C TYR A 17 16.15 -1.59 -29.67
N SER A 18 16.51 -0.85 -30.73
CA SER A 18 17.33 -1.43 -31.79
C SER A 18 18.74 -1.79 -31.26
N ASN A 19 19.51 -2.55 -32.03
CA ASN A 19 20.85 -2.95 -31.60
C ASN A 19 21.75 -1.73 -31.32
N HIS A 20 21.65 -0.68 -32.14
CA HIS A 20 22.43 0.55 -31.94
C HIS A 20 21.96 1.34 -30.69
N GLU A 21 20.65 1.48 -30.48
CA GLU A 21 20.09 2.11 -29.27
C GLU A 21 20.54 1.37 -28.02
N LYS A 22 20.51 0.03 -28.04
CA LYS A 22 20.98 -0.82 -26.93
C LYS A 22 22.46 -0.59 -26.65
N TYR A 23 23.31 -0.58 -27.68
CA TYR A 23 24.75 -0.31 -27.53
C TYR A 23 25.01 1.02 -26.82
N LEU A 24 24.35 2.10 -27.24
CA LEU A 24 24.48 3.41 -26.60
C LEU A 24 23.99 3.41 -25.14
N HIS A 25 22.91 2.71 -24.86
CA HIS A 25 22.39 2.55 -23.49
C HIS A 25 23.38 1.77 -22.61
N GLU A 26 23.91 0.66 -23.09
CA GLU A 26 24.90 -0.16 -22.37
C GLU A 26 26.17 0.62 -22.07
N MET A 27 26.67 1.40 -23.06
CA MET A 27 27.83 2.29 -22.87
C MET A 27 27.55 3.35 -21.77
N ASN A 28 26.38 3.99 -21.78
CA ASN A 28 25.99 4.91 -20.72
C ASN A 28 25.99 4.21 -19.35
N CYS A 29 25.39 3.03 -19.25
CA CYS A 29 25.33 2.24 -18.01
C CYS A 29 26.73 1.84 -17.54
N LYS A 30 27.62 1.42 -18.43
CA LYS A 30 29.01 1.07 -18.14
C LYS A 30 29.77 2.26 -17.54
N TYR A 31 29.73 3.41 -18.19
CA TYR A 31 30.44 4.61 -17.71
C TYR A 31 29.87 5.08 -16.35
N ARG A 32 28.57 4.96 -16.12
CA ARG A 32 27.96 5.29 -14.82
C ARG A 32 28.39 4.34 -13.71
N LYS A 33 28.48 3.03 -13.99
CA LYS A 33 28.98 2.03 -13.02
C LYS A 33 30.43 2.29 -12.65
N GLU A 34 31.28 2.52 -13.64
CA GLU A 34 32.68 2.85 -13.44
C GLU A 34 32.85 4.14 -12.63
N ARG A 35 32.11 5.19 -12.98
CA ARG A 35 32.06 6.44 -12.20
C ARG A 35 31.68 6.22 -10.74
N ASN A 36 30.61 5.46 -10.50
CA ASN A 36 30.14 5.19 -9.13
C ASN A 36 31.16 4.39 -8.32
N TYR A 37 31.83 3.42 -8.94
CA TYR A 37 32.92 2.68 -8.31
C TYR A 37 34.06 3.63 -7.87
N ILE A 38 34.52 4.49 -8.76
CA ILE A 38 35.56 5.48 -8.46
C ILE A 38 35.10 6.50 -7.41
N SER A 39 33.81 6.90 -7.43
CA SER A 39 33.24 7.80 -6.40
C SER A 39 33.29 7.17 -5.01
N ASN A 40 33.08 5.85 -4.89
CA ASN A 40 33.22 5.15 -3.60
C ASN A 40 34.68 5.10 -3.12
N MET A 41 35.63 5.00 -4.04
CA MET A 41 37.07 5.13 -3.71
C MET A 41 37.39 6.55 -3.26
N LEU A 42 36.89 7.55 -3.97
CA LEU A 42 37.06 8.97 -3.62
C LEU A 42 36.58 9.28 -2.20
N SER A 43 35.39 8.78 -1.80
CA SER A 43 34.88 8.97 -0.43
C SER A 43 35.80 8.40 0.63
N LYS A 44 36.42 7.24 0.38
CA LYS A 44 37.43 6.66 1.29
C LYS A 44 38.72 7.47 1.37
N LEU A 45 39.11 8.10 0.26
CA LEU A 45 40.25 9.00 0.25
C LEU A 45 39.94 10.32 0.97
N GLU A 46 38.70 10.84 0.83
CA GLU A 46 38.21 12.00 1.60
C GLU A 46 38.31 11.74 3.11
N GLU A 47 37.86 10.57 3.60
CA GLU A 47 37.96 10.19 5.01
C GLU A 47 39.42 10.22 5.49
N LYS A 48 40.36 9.59 4.74
CA LYS A 48 41.77 9.58 5.09
C LYS A 48 42.44 10.97 5.07
N LEU A 49 42.06 11.80 4.11
CA LEU A 49 42.59 13.17 4.01
C LEU A 49 42.00 14.07 5.13
N THR A 50 40.74 13.88 5.49
CA THR A 50 40.12 14.56 6.65
C THR A 50 40.83 14.18 7.95
N GLU A 51 41.25 12.93 8.14
CA GLU A 51 42.06 12.48 9.28
C GLU A 51 43.45 13.16 9.32
N ARG A 52 43.94 13.65 8.17
CA ARG A 52 45.19 14.45 8.06
C ARG A 52 44.97 15.95 8.28
N GLY A 53 43.73 16.40 8.50
CA GLY A 53 43.40 17.81 8.80
C GLY A 53 42.96 18.65 7.58
N PHE A 54 42.75 18.04 6.40
CA PHE A 54 42.22 18.76 5.25
C PHE A 54 40.72 19.01 5.35
N GLU A 55 40.28 20.18 4.87
CA GLU A 55 38.90 20.65 5.00
C GLU A 55 38.10 20.61 3.68
N LYS A 56 36.80 20.94 3.75
CA LYS A 56 35.90 20.94 2.57
C LYS A 56 36.35 21.89 1.46
N THR A 57 37.02 22.96 1.79
CA THR A 57 37.60 23.94 0.84
C THR A 57 38.67 23.31 -0.04
N ASP A 58 39.55 22.49 0.56
CA ASP A 58 40.62 21.79 -0.13
C ASP A 58 40.04 20.78 -1.12
N PHE A 59 39.09 19.99 -0.68
CA PHE A 59 38.38 19.04 -1.56
C PHE A 59 37.63 19.71 -2.70
N SER A 60 37.07 20.90 -2.50
CA SER A 60 36.40 21.67 -3.54
C SER A 60 37.40 22.14 -4.61
N HIS A 61 38.58 22.55 -4.21
CA HIS A 61 39.66 22.93 -5.11
C HIS A 61 40.16 21.73 -5.91
N TRP A 62 40.48 20.61 -5.26
CA TRP A 62 40.98 19.42 -5.94
C TRP A 62 39.94 18.75 -6.84
N LYS A 63 38.63 18.90 -6.57
CA LYS A 63 37.55 18.42 -7.47
C LYS A 63 37.48 19.13 -8.80
N GLN A 64 38.07 20.34 -8.87
CA GLN A 64 38.12 21.17 -10.09
C GLN A 64 39.52 21.23 -10.69
N CYS A 65 40.47 20.42 -10.20
CA CYS A 65 41.86 20.47 -10.62
C CYS A 65 42.02 20.23 -12.13
N SER A 66 42.95 20.94 -12.73
CA SER A 66 43.39 20.71 -14.11
C SER A 66 44.33 19.51 -14.20
N ILE A 67 44.53 19.04 -15.42
CA ILE A 67 45.53 17.97 -15.72
C ILE A 67 46.93 18.43 -15.33
N GLU A 68 47.25 19.71 -15.56
CA GLU A 68 48.55 20.30 -15.22
C GLU A 68 48.78 20.32 -13.71
N GLU A 69 47.82 20.71 -12.91
CA GLU A 69 47.86 20.71 -11.45
C GLU A 69 48.02 19.29 -10.92
N TYR A 70 47.36 18.31 -11.50
CA TYR A 70 47.53 16.90 -11.14
C TYR A 70 48.99 16.42 -11.36
N TYR A 71 49.63 16.81 -12.44
CA TYR A 71 51.02 16.38 -12.65
C TYR A 71 52.00 17.09 -11.72
N LYS A 72 51.73 18.30 -11.25
CA LYS A 72 52.56 19.06 -10.30
C LYS A 72 52.42 18.59 -8.86
N GLU A 73 51.33 17.89 -8.52
CA GLU A 73 51.05 17.41 -7.15
C GLU A 73 52.07 16.33 -6.73
N THR A 74 52.62 16.46 -5.56
CA THR A 74 53.66 15.55 -5.02
C THR A 74 53.14 14.65 -3.90
N ASP A 75 52.12 15.06 -3.16
CA ASP A 75 51.51 14.22 -2.16
C ASP A 75 50.71 13.06 -2.80
N ILE A 76 51.09 11.84 -2.45
CA ILE A 76 50.54 10.62 -3.04
C ILE A 76 49.01 10.52 -2.85
N LEU A 77 48.49 10.86 -1.66
CA LEU A 77 47.07 10.74 -1.40
C LEU A 77 46.24 11.84 -2.09
N ILE A 78 46.75 13.07 -2.08
CA ILE A 78 46.12 14.19 -2.81
C ILE A 78 46.11 13.88 -4.31
N LYS A 79 47.22 13.38 -4.84
CA LYS A 79 47.35 12.99 -6.23
C LYS A 79 46.40 11.85 -6.62
N GLU A 80 46.24 10.85 -5.76
CA GLU A 80 45.21 9.79 -5.97
C GLU A 80 43.80 10.37 -5.95
N TYR A 81 43.51 11.31 -5.03
CA TYR A 81 42.24 12.00 -4.97
C TYR A 81 41.95 12.79 -6.25
N MET A 82 42.89 13.63 -6.71
CA MET A 82 42.77 14.40 -7.94
C MET A 82 42.60 13.50 -9.17
N LYS A 83 43.35 12.39 -9.24
CA LYS A 83 43.16 11.36 -10.29
C LYS A 83 41.78 10.79 -10.33
N CYS A 84 41.20 10.44 -9.16
CA CYS A 84 39.81 9.97 -9.07
C CYS A 84 38.83 11.03 -9.57
N CYS A 85 39.04 12.31 -9.23
CA CYS A 85 38.20 13.42 -9.68
C CYS A 85 38.23 13.57 -11.22
N LEU A 86 39.41 13.53 -11.83
CA LEU A 86 39.56 13.60 -13.29
C LEU A 86 38.91 12.41 -14.00
N ILE A 87 39.07 11.18 -13.47
CA ILE A 87 38.40 9.99 -14.01
C ILE A 87 36.89 10.13 -13.89
N ILE A 88 36.35 10.58 -12.75
CA ILE A 88 34.92 10.79 -12.52
C ILE A 88 34.38 11.81 -13.54
N SER A 89 35.09 12.94 -13.76
CA SER A 89 34.70 13.96 -14.73
C SER A 89 34.64 13.38 -16.14
N HIS A 90 35.70 12.69 -16.57
CA HIS A 90 35.74 12.04 -17.88
C HIS A 90 34.62 11.01 -18.09
N LYS A 91 34.37 10.13 -17.07
CA LYS A 91 33.31 9.13 -17.16
C LYS A 91 31.91 9.76 -17.15
N ARG A 92 31.74 10.89 -16.46
CA ARG A 92 30.49 11.68 -16.48
C ARG A 92 30.24 12.25 -17.88
N GLN A 93 31.25 12.80 -18.51
CA GLN A 93 31.16 13.33 -19.87
C GLN A 93 30.80 12.20 -20.86
N LYS A 94 31.53 11.08 -20.85
CA LYS A 94 31.26 9.94 -21.74
C LYS A 94 29.88 9.34 -21.54
N ALA A 95 29.40 9.24 -20.30
CA ALA A 95 28.04 8.81 -20.00
C ALA A 95 27.01 9.79 -20.57
N LYS A 96 27.27 11.11 -20.46
CA LYS A 96 26.39 12.15 -21.03
C LYS A 96 26.35 12.05 -22.56
N GLU A 97 27.49 12.02 -23.21
CA GLU A 97 27.58 11.90 -24.68
C GLU A 97 26.83 10.68 -25.25
N SER A 98 26.99 9.51 -24.59
CA SER A 98 26.27 8.30 -25.00
C SER A 98 24.75 8.43 -24.80
N LYS A 99 24.32 9.09 -23.72
CA LYS A 99 22.89 9.34 -23.43
C LYS A 99 22.30 10.34 -24.44
N ASP A 100 22.99 11.44 -24.71
CA ASP A 100 22.52 12.48 -25.61
C ASP A 100 22.34 11.93 -27.02
N LYS A 101 23.35 11.17 -27.55
CA LYS A 101 23.22 10.46 -28.82
C LYS A 101 22.04 9.51 -28.88
N LEU A 102 21.76 8.77 -27.78
CA LEU A 102 20.60 7.88 -27.71
C LEU A 102 19.29 8.68 -27.81
N LEU A 103 19.18 9.78 -27.05
CA LEU A 103 17.97 10.61 -27.04
C LEU A 103 17.73 11.25 -28.40
N ASP A 104 18.78 11.73 -29.09
CA ASP A 104 18.66 12.29 -30.42
C ASP A 104 18.14 11.27 -31.45
N ILE A 105 18.63 10.03 -31.40
CA ILE A 105 18.12 8.95 -32.27
C ILE A 105 16.65 8.65 -31.97
N LEU A 106 16.27 8.54 -30.67
CA LEU A 106 14.90 8.26 -30.25
C LEU A 106 13.94 9.37 -30.70
N SER A 107 14.30 10.62 -30.47
CA SER A 107 13.50 11.79 -30.86
C SER A 107 13.33 11.89 -32.38
N ASN A 108 14.38 11.71 -33.14
CA ASN A 108 14.34 11.75 -34.61
C ASN A 108 13.42 10.65 -35.18
N LYS A 109 13.49 9.43 -34.61
CA LYS A 109 12.60 8.33 -35.05
C LYS A 109 11.15 8.64 -34.80
N ILE A 110 10.81 9.23 -33.65
CA ILE A 110 9.42 9.56 -33.35
C ILE A 110 8.90 10.68 -34.26
N ILE A 111 9.70 11.70 -34.54
CA ILE A 111 9.36 12.77 -35.49
C ILE A 111 9.07 12.21 -36.89
N GLN A 112 9.93 11.32 -37.39
CA GLN A 112 9.72 10.68 -38.71
C GLN A 112 8.41 9.86 -38.74
N LYS A 113 8.08 9.16 -37.65
CA LYS A 113 6.82 8.41 -37.54
C LYS A 113 5.59 9.33 -37.49
N GLU A 114 5.68 10.43 -36.76
CA GLU A 114 4.62 11.44 -36.69
C GLU A 114 4.34 12.04 -38.08
N LEU A 115 5.36 12.48 -38.79
CA LEU A 115 5.24 13.00 -40.16
C LEU A 115 4.64 11.96 -41.13
N LEU A 116 5.06 10.71 -41.02
CA LEU A 116 4.49 9.64 -41.82
C LEU A 116 3.01 9.38 -41.47
N SER A 117 2.65 9.42 -40.19
CA SER A 117 1.28 9.24 -39.73
C SER A 117 0.37 10.35 -40.23
N GLU A 118 0.82 11.62 -40.14
CA GLU A 118 0.09 12.77 -40.69
C GLU A 118 -0.13 12.62 -42.20
N LYS A 119 0.91 12.17 -42.92
CA LYS A 119 0.81 11.90 -44.34
C LYS A 119 -0.20 10.81 -44.65
N ILE A 120 -0.19 9.69 -43.93
CA ILE A 120 -1.15 8.59 -44.06
C ILE A 120 -2.58 9.12 -43.84
N GLU A 121 -2.83 9.89 -42.78
CA GLU A 121 -4.14 10.45 -42.46
C GLU A 121 -4.62 11.44 -43.56
N LYS A 122 -3.71 12.27 -44.12
CA LYS A 122 -4.04 13.17 -45.23
C LYS A 122 -4.48 12.42 -46.46
N TYR A 123 -3.75 11.36 -46.83
CA TYR A 123 -4.11 10.53 -48.00
C TYR A 123 -5.42 9.77 -47.77
N LYS A 124 -5.66 9.25 -46.58
CA LYS A 124 -6.90 8.59 -46.21
C LYS A 124 -8.12 9.53 -46.30
N ARG A 125 -8.01 10.75 -45.80
CA ARG A 125 -9.07 11.76 -45.88
C ARG A 125 -9.43 12.14 -47.33
N ASN A 126 -8.45 12.07 -48.22
CA ASN A 126 -8.62 12.34 -49.63
C ASN A 126 -8.98 11.09 -50.45
N ASN A 127 -9.22 9.94 -49.84
CA ASN A 127 -9.45 8.64 -50.48
C ASN A 127 -8.36 8.23 -51.50
N ILE A 128 -7.11 8.66 -51.25
CA ILE A 128 -5.96 8.31 -52.09
C ILE A 128 -5.25 7.09 -51.48
N PRO A 129 -5.03 6.02 -52.25
CA PRO A 129 -4.29 4.85 -51.76
C PRO A 129 -2.85 5.22 -51.36
N PHE A 130 -2.45 4.79 -50.15
CA PHE A 130 -1.11 5.02 -49.63
C PHE A 130 -0.57 3.74 -48.94
N ASN A 131 0.46 3.13 -49.50
CA ASN A 131 0.91 1.79 -49.10
C ASN A 131 1.99 1.79 -48.00
N LYS A 132 2.49 2.96 -47.57
CA LYS A 132 3.45 2.99 -46.47
C LYS A 132 2.74 2.88 -45.13
N LYS A 133 3.27 2.02 -44.26
CA LYS A 133 2.82 1.84 -42.87
C LYS A 133 3.89 2.34 -41.91
N VAL A 134 3.48 2.76 -40.74
CA VAL A 134 4.41 3.09 -39.65
C VAL A 134 5.07 1.80 -39.16
N GLU A 135 6.39 1.77 -39.13
CA GLU A 135 7.13 0.64 -38.60
C GLU A 135 6.96 0.53 -37.08
N LEU A 136 6.54 -0.64 -36.59
CA LEU A 136 6.39 -0.91 -35.18
C LEU A 136 7.74 -1.32 -34.57
N ARG A 137 7.92 -1.05 -33.28
CA ARG A 137 9.05 -1.60 -32.53
C ARG A 137 8.80 -3.08 -32.27
N ASN A 138 9.85 -3.89 -32.45
CA ASN A 138 9.83 -5.28 -32.08
C ASN A 138 10.32 -5.45 -30.65
N PHE A 139 9.68 -6.35 -29.94
CA PHE A 139 10.12 -6.78 -28.63
C PHE A 139 11.29 -7.78 -28.73
N ARG A 140 12.27 -7.66 -27.86
CA ARG A 140 13.48 -8.50 -27.85
C ARG A 140 13.29 -9.71 -26.94
N GLU A 141 12.82 -10.80 -27.50
CA GLU A 141 12.45 -12.03 -26.79
C GLU A 141 13.64 -12.72 -26.11
N ASN A 142 14.80 -12.69 -26.75
CA ASN A 142 16.02 -13.38 -26.27
C ASN A 142 16.55 -12.83 -24.93
N GLU A 143 15.99 -11.74 -24.44
CA GLU A 143 16.39 -11.11 -23.17
C GLU A 143 15.43 -11.42 -22.01
N LEU A 144 14.35 -12.15 -22.28
CA LEU A 144 13.41 -12.58 -21.25
C LEU A 144 14.00 -13.68 -20.36
N ASN A 145 13.77 -13.53 -19.08
CA ASN A 145 14.11 -14.53 -18.07
C ASN A 145 13.05 -14.50 -16.93
N ASP A 146 13.19 -15.40 -15.96
CA ASP A 146 12.24 -15.53 -14.85
C ASP A 146 12.06 -14.22 -14.04
N THR A 147 13.05 -13.30 -14.08
CA THR A 147 12.94 -12.00 -13.39
C THR A 147 12.02 -11.01 -14.12
N ASN A 148 11.70 -11.27 -15.37
CA ASN A 148 10.76 -10.48 -16.18
C ASN A 148 9.31 -10.93 -16.00
N VAL A 149 9.04 -11.94 -15.16
CA VAL A 149 7.68 -12.42 -14.87
C VAL A 149 7.20 -11.81 -13.55
N ILE A 150 5.98 -11.28 -13.55
CA ILE A 150 5.27 -10.86 -12.35
C ILE A 150 4.00 -11.67 -12.18
N SER A 151 3.67 -11.98 -10.92
CA SER A 151 2.38 -12.57 -10.57
C SER A 151 1.45 -11.47 -10.06
N VAL A 152 0.23 -11.45 -10.55
CA VAL A 152 -0.83 -10.54 -10.13
C VAL A 152 -2.05 -11.34 -9.73
N PHE A 153 -2.87 -10.80 -8.84
CA PHE A 153 -4.13 -11.43 -8.49
C PHE A 153 -5.12 -11.41 -9.66
N ASP A 154 -5.99 -12.40 -9.70
CA ASP A 154 -7.10 -12.48 -10.64
C ASP A 154 -7.98 -11.22 -10.60
N SER A 155 -8.52 -10.86 -11.75
CA SER A 155 -9.30 -9.64 -11.96
C SER A 155 -10.43 -9.89 -12.96
N SER A 156 -11.34 -8.93 -13.11
CA SER A 156 -12.37 -9.04 -14.16
C SER A 156 -11.76 -9.13 -15.56
N LEU A 157 -10.64 -8.42 -15.82
CA LEU A 157 -9.93 -8.49 -17.09
C LEU A 157 -9.37 -9.89 -17.36
N SER A 158 -8.66 -10.48 -16.39
CA SER A 158 -8.08 -11.82 -16.56
C SER A 158 -9.14 -12.89 -16.80
N ARG A 159 -10.27 -12.79 -16.09
CA ARG A 159 -11.43 -13.70 -16.28
C ARG A 159 -12.11 -13.50 -17.62
N THR A 160 -12.30 -12.25 -18.05
CA THR A 160 -12.89 -11.95 -19.37
C THR A 160 -12.02 -12.46 -20.51
N ILE A 161 -10.69 -12.40 -20.38
CA ILE A 161 -9.74 -12.98 -21.35
C ILE A 161 -9.72 -14.51 -21.27
N GLY A 162 -10.08 -15.11 -20.13
CA GLY A 162 -10.02 -16.56 -19.90
C GLY A 162 -8.65 -17.07 -19.46
N ILE A 163 -7.82 -16.24 -18.83
CA ILE A 163 -6.50 -16.63 -18.31
C ILE A 163 -6.68 -17.55 -17.12
N LYS A 164 -6.00 -18.71 -17.14
CA LYS A 164 -6.07 -19.70 -16.06
C LYS A 164 -5.14 -19.34 -14.90
N GLU A 165 -5.47 -19.86 -13.72
CA GLU A 165 -4.63 -19.69 -12.54
C GLU A 165 -3.22 -20.25 -12.75
N ASN A 166 -2.21 -19.52 -12.29
CA ASN A 166 -0.77 -19.80 -12.42
C ASN A 166 -0.25 -19.86 -13.87
N GLU A 167 -1.07 -19.60 -14.87
CA GLU A 167 -0.64 -19.52 -16.27
C GLU A 167 0.23 -18.30 -16.52
N LEU A 168 1.31 -18.47 -17.28
CA LEU A 168 2.07 -17.36 -17.85
C LEU A 168 1.40 -16.92 -19.15
N THR A 169 0.71 -15.79 -19.09
CA THR A 169 -0.01 -15.27 -20.25
C THR A 169 0.85 -14.32 -21.07
N ASN A 170 0.67 -14.38 -22.38
CA ASN A 170 1.14 -13.39 -23.33
C ASN A 170 0.02 -12.44 -23.80
N ALA A 171 -1.18 -12.55 -23.25
CA ALA A 171 -2.29 -11.64 -23.57
C ALA A 171 -2.03 -10.20 -23.11
N LEU A 172 -1.33 -10.05 -22.01
CA LEU A 172 -1.03 -8.79 -21.35
C LEU A 172 0.48 -8.67 -21.09
N MET A 173 0.99 -7.45 -21.17
CA MET A 173 2.38 -7.14 -20.84
C MET A 173 2.46 -5.82 -20.08
N VAL A 174 3.26 -5.76 -19.00
CA VAL A 174 3.54 -4.53 -18.25
C VAL A 174 4.86 -3.95 -18.73
N VAL A 175 4.85 -2.68 -19.12
CA VAL A 175 6.06 -1.95 -19.54
C VAL A 175 6.37 -0.86 -18.53
N GLN A 176 7.58 -0.87 -17.98
CA GLN A 176 8.11 0.20 -17.14
C GLN A 176 8.81 1.26 -17.99
N VAL A 177 8.44 2.51 -17.75
CA VAL A 177 8.93 3.64 -18.55
C VAL A 177 10.21 4.19 -17.95
N TYR A 178 11.33 4.03 -18.67
CA TYR A 178 12.58 4.71 -18.37
C TYR A 178 12.88 5.82 -19.38
N TYR A 179 12.53 5.61 -20.66
CA TYR A 179 12.72 6.59 -21.74
C TYR A 179 11.37 6.94 -22.35
N PHE A 180 11.02 8.22 -22.24
CA PHE A 180 9.70 8.71 -22.66
C PHE A 180 9.49 8.66 -24.17
N ASP A 181 10.53 8.88 -24.99
CA ASP A 181 10.41 8.79 -26.44
C ASP A 181 10.06 7.37 -26.90
N VAL A 182 10.68 6.34 -26.31
CA VAL A 182 10.29 4.95 -26.56
C VAL A 182 8.86 4.70 -26.11
N PHE A 183 8.49 5.19 -24.93
CA PHE A 183 7.13 5.02 -24.42
C PHE A 183 6.09 5.75 -25.29
N LYS A 184 6.41 6.95 -25.80
CA LYS A 184 5.60 7.68 -26.77
C LYS A 184 5.34 6.81 -28.00
N ASP A 185 6.41 6.26 -28.58
CA ASP A 185 6.34 5.36 -29.73
C ASP A 185 5.41 4.15 -29.46
N LEU A 186 5.61 3.47 -28.32
CA LEU A 186 4.80 2.32 -27.93
C LEU A 186 3.33 2.70 -27.66
N SER A 187 3.06 3.82 -26.99
CA SER A 187 1.71 4.24 -26.64
C SER A 187 0.88 4.69 -27.85
N PHE A 188 1.55 5.25 -28.89
CA PHE A 188 0.87 5.70 -30.11
C PHE A 188 0.62 4.57 -31.10
N TYR A 189 1.63 3.75 -31.33
CA TYR A 189 1.64 2.79 -32.43
C TYR A 189 1.55 1.34 -31.96
N GLY A 190 1.88 1.08 -30.71
CA GLY A 190 2.04 -0.28 -30.20
C GLY A 190 3.40 -0.87 -30.53
N PHE A 191 3.51 -2.19 -30.38
CA PHE A 191 4.70 -2.98 -30.71
C PHE A 191 4.29 -4.38 -31.15
N THR A 192 5.25 -5.13 -31.74
CA THR A 192 5.05 -6.53 -32.11
C THR A 192 5.81 -7.46 -31.15
N TYR A 193 5.16 -8.57 -30.81
CA TYR A 193 5.75 -9.69 -30.07
C TYR A 193 5.12 -11.00 -30.55
N ASN A 194 5.92 -11.99 -30.92
CA ASN A 194 5.49 -13.26 -31.52
C ASN A 194 4.51 -13.06 -32.70
N GLY A 195 4.79 -12.11 -33.58
CA GLY A 195 3.95 -11.81 -34.75
C GLY A 195 2.64 -11.09 -34.46
N GLU A 196 2.29 -10.91 -33.16
CA GLU A 196 1.08 -10.25 -32.72
C GLU A 196 1.34 -8.79 -32.37
N LYS A 197 0.38 -7.91 -32.67
CA LYS A 197 0.43 -6.50 -32.30
C LYS A 197 -0.14 -6.29 -30.91
N TYR A 198 0.59 -5.49 -30.09
CA TYR A 198 0.16 -5.02 -28.78
C TYR A 198 -0.11 -3.53 -28.84
N ARG A 199 -1.20 -3.14 -28.19
CA ARG A 199 -1.59 -1.74 -28.03
C ARG A 199 -1.56 -1.31 -26.57
N TYR A 200 -1.38 -0.04 -26.31
CA TYR A 200 -1.55 0.51 -24.98
C TYR A 200 -2.99 0.28 -24.48
N PHE A 201 -3.11 -0.20 -23.26
CA PHE A 201 -4.40 -0.43 -22.63
C PHE A 201 -4.69 0.61 -21.57
N THR A 202 -3.93 0.61 -20.46
CA THR A 202 -4.17 1.56 -19.36
C THR A 202 -3.00 1.65 -18.38
N SER A 203 -3.13 2.61 -17.45
CA SER A 203 -2.25 2.73 -16.28
C SER A 203 -3.08 3.19 -15.08
N SER A 204 -3.11 2.41 -14.00
CA SER A 204 -3.75 2.83 -12.75
C SER A 204 -2.96 3.96 -12.08
N ALA A 205 -3.57 4.67 -11.12
CA ALA A 205 -2.88 5.71 -10.34
C ALA A 205 -1.61 5.19 -9.64
N GLY A 206 -1.63 3.96 -9.12
CA GLY A 206 -0.46 3.31 -8.55
C GLY A 206 0.61 2.96 -9.58
N GLN A 207 0.20 2.51 -10.78
CA GLN A 207 1.11 2.23 -11.88
C GLN A 207 1.76 3.51 -12.42
N ILE A 208 1.00 4.59 -12.57
CA ILE A 208 1.51 5.90 -12.97
C ILE A 208 2.64 6.35 -12.03
N ARG A 209 2.44 6.26 -10.71
CA ARG A 209 3.48 6.62 -9.72
C ARG A 209 4.75 5.79 -9.84
N LYS A 210 4.64 4.53 -10.27
CA LYS A 210 5.76 3.61 -10.53
C LYS A 210 6.24 3.65 -11.98
N LYS A 211 5.71 4.55 -12.82
CA LYS A 211 5.97 4.67 -14.25
C LYS A 211 5.73 3.37 -15.02
N LYS A 212 4.62 2.69 -14.75
CA LYS A 212 4.23 1.44 -15.40
C LYS A 212 2.98 1.62 -16.25
N ALA A 213 2.93 0.92 -17.37
CA ALA A 213 1.80 0.86 -18.30
C ALA A 213 1.48 -0.58 -18.66
N VAL A 214 0.21 -0.88 -18.87
CA VAL A 214 -0.27 -2.19 -19.32
C VAL A 214 -0.58 -2.13 -20.80
N PHE A 215 -0.06 -3.10 -21.54
CA PHE A 215 -0.34 -3.33 -22.96
C PHE A 215 -1.10 -4.64 -23.13
N ILE A 216 -1.96 -4.69 -24.13
CA ILE A 216 -2.81 -5.83 -24.45
C ILE A 216 -2.69 -6.19 -25.92
N LYS A 217 -2.78 -7.49 -26.28
CA LYS A 217 -2.89 -7.90 -27.67
C LYS A 217 -4.08 -7.24 -28.34
N GLU A 218 -3.87 -6.66 -29.53
CA GLU A 218 -4.93 -5.97 -30.26
C GLU A 218 -6.07 -6.90 -30.65
N SER A 219 -5.77 -8.13 -31.03
CA SER A 219 -6.77 -9.18 -31.33
C SER A 219 -7.67 -9.49 -30.14
N ILE A 220 -7.10 -9.60 -28.92
CA ILE A 220 -7.86 -9.82 -27.70
C ILE A 220 -8.71 -8.60 -27.36
N TRP A 221 -8.13 -7.39 -27.40
CA TRP A 221 -8.85 -6.16 -27.09
C TRP A 221 -10.11 -6.00 -27.93
N ASN A 222 -10.00 -6.21 -29.23
CA ASN A 222 -11.13 -6.09 -30.16
C ASN A 222 -12.31 -7.01 -29.79
N ASN A 223 -12.04 -8.16 -29.18
CA ASN A 223 -13.07 -9.10 -28.73
C ASN A 223 -13.71 -8.71 -27.38
N ILE A 224 -12.97 -8.09 -26.47
CA ILE A 224 -13.42 -7.83 -25.11
C ILE A 224 -13.77 -6.36 -24.83
N GLU A 225 -13.48 -5.45 -25.75
CA GLU A 225 -13.65 -3.99 -25.54
C GLU A 225 -15.06 -3.65 -25.03
N LYS A 226 -16.10 -4.19 -25.66
CA LYS A 226 -17.50 -3.94 -25.29
C LYS A 226 -17.83 -4.43 -23.86
N THR A 227 -17.24 -5.54 -23.44
CA THR A 227 -17.40 -6.06 -22.08
C THR A 227 -16.68 -5.17 -21.06
N ILE A 228 -15.42 -4.83 -21.31
CA ILE A 228 -14.61 -4.02 -20.38
C ILE A 228 -15.15 -2.59 -20.29
N MET A 229 -15.63 -2.02 -21.40
CA MET A 229 -16.17 -0.68 -21.46
C MET A 229 -17.68 -0.60 -21.20
N CYS A 230 -18.32 -1.73 -20.92
CA CYS A 230 -19.77 -1.81 -20.71
C CYS A 230 -20.55 -1.03 -21.79
N GLY A 231 -20.25 -1.34 -23.05
CA GLY A 231 -20.90 -0.75 -24.22
C GLY A 231 -20.49 0.66 -24.59
N LEU A 232 -19.74 1.41 -23.76
CA LEU A 232 -19.20 2.71 -24.15
C LEU A 232 -18.13 2.57 -25.23
N THR A 233 -18.05 3.58 -26.10
CA THR A 233 -17.00 3.72 -27.10
C THR A 233 -16.25 5.04 -26.87
N ILE A 234 -15.02 5.12 -27.34
CA ILE A 234 -14.25 6.37 -27.31
C ILE A 234 -14.98 7.48 -28.08
N ASP A 235 -15.63 7.14 -29.20
CA ASP A 235 -16.40 8.09 -29.98
C ASP A 235 -17.61 8.64 -29.20
N LYS A 236 -18.37 7.80 -28.49
CA LYS A 236 -19.48 8.25 -27.60
C LYS A 236 -18.96 9.15 -26.47
N ILE A 237 -17.81 8.84 -25.89
CA ILE A 237 -17.18 9.69 -24.87
C ILE A 237 -16.76 11.03 -25.48
N ASN A 238 -16.14 11.01 -26.65
CA ASN A 238 -15.67 12.21 -27.33
C ASN A 238 -16.82 13.11 -27.84
N SER A 239 -17.92 12.51 -28.32
CA SER A 239 -19.11 13.27 -28.75
C SER A 239 -19.79 14.03 -27.60
N LYS A 240 -19.64 13.56 -26.36
CA LYS A 240 -20.09 14.25 -25.14
C LYS A 240 -19.00 15.15 -24.50
N GLY A 241 -18.02 15.62 -25.30
CA GLY A 241 -16.97 16.58 -24.87
C GLY A 241 -15.72 15.95 -24.25
N GLY A 242 -15.54 14.63 -24.37
CA GLY A 242 -14.37 13.93 -23.83
C GLY A 242 -14.39 13.76 -22.31
N ASN A 243 -13.21 13.44 -21.75
CA ASN A 243 -13.08 13.21 -20.32
C ASN A 243 -11.73 13.72 -19.80
N ASN A 244 -11.59 13.80 -18.46
CA ASN A 244 -10.26 13.89 -17.86
C ASN A 244 -9.48 12.62 -18.16
N VAL A 245 -8.40 12.76 -18.93
CA VAL A 245 -7.63 11.63 -19.50
C VAL A 245 -7.15 10.67 -18.41
N ASN A 246 -6.50 11.19 -17.37
CA ASN A 246 -5.92 10.35 -16.32
C ASN A 246 -6.98 9.71 -15.41
N LYS A 247 -8.12 10.38 -15.21
CA LYS A 247 -9.29 9.76 -14.55
C LYS A 247 -9.86 8.63 -15.42
N HIS A 248 -10.01 8.86 -16.72
CA HIS A 248 -10.48 7.81 -17.64
C HIS A 248 -9.59 6.57 -17.59
N LEU A 249 -8.26 6.75 -17.68
CA LEU A 249 -7.31 5.64 -17.59
C LEU A 249 -7.36 4.93 -16.24
N ALA A 250 -7.51 5.66 -15.14
CA ALA A 250 -7.67 5.09 -13.81
C ALA A 250 -8.97 4.28 -13.67
N TYR A 251 -10.05 4.70 -14.35
CA TYR A 251 -11.32 3.97 -14.36
C TYR A 251 -11.25 2.73 -15.26
N MET A 252 -10.59 2.80 -16.40
CA MET A 252 -10.27 1.62 -17.22
C MET A 252 -9.46 0.59 -16.43
N ALA A 253 -8.52 1.05 -15.61
CA ALA A 253 -7.68 0.17 -14.80
C ALA A 253 -8.45 -0.56 -13.68
N LEU A 254 -9.71 -0.24 -13.42
CA LEU A 254 -10.56 -1.01 -12.50
C LEU A 254 -10.72 -2.46 -12.95
N ALA A 255 -10.70 -2.71 -14.26
CA ALA A 255 -10.71 -4.06 -14.81
C ALA A 255 -9.50 -4.90 -14.39
N ASN A 256 -8.35 -4.28 -14.11
CA ASN A 256 -7.13 -4.90 -13.58
C ASN A 256 -7.11 -5.01 -12.05
N SER A 257 -8.11 -4.49 -11.34
CA SER A 257 -8.17 -4.57 -9.88
C SER A 257 -8.34 -6.02 -9.44
N ALA A 258 -7.55 -6.41 -8.46
CA ALA A 258 -7.68 -7.72 -7.83
C ALA A 258 -9.07 -7.90 -7.24
N THR A 259 -9.82 -8.88 -7.72
CA THR A 259 -11.20 -9.14 -7.29
C THR A 259 -11.54 -10.62 -7.35
N ASP A 260 -12.30 -11.09 -6.38
CA ASP A 260 -13.05 -12.35 -6.51
C ASP A 260 -14.34 -12.07 -7.28
N GLU A 261 -14.69 -12.94 -8.22
CA GLU A 261 -15.95 -12.85 -8.95
C GLU A 261 -17.14 -12.90 -7.98
N TRP A 262 -18.10 -12.01 -8.17
CA TRP A 262 -19.35 -12.08 -7.43
C TRP A 262 -20.40 -12.85 -8.21
N LYS A 263 -20.37 -14.17 -8.09
CA LYS A 263 -21.39 -15.03 -8.67
C LYS A 263 -22.75 -14.76 -8.06
N GLY A 264 -23.76 -14.64 -8.89
CA GLY A 264 -25.12 -14.32 -8.48
C GLY A 264 -25.38 -12.83 -8.20
N PHE A 265 -24.48 -11.94 -8.59
CA PHE A 265 -24.75 -10.49 -8.62
C PHE A 265 -25.83 -10.20 -9.68
N ASP A 266 -26.87 -9.46 -9.27
CA ASP A 266 -27.97 -9.06 -10.14
C ASP A 266 -28.00 -7.53 -10.25
N ILE A 267 -27.69 -7.01 -11.45
CA ILE A 267 -27.68 -5.57 -11.72
C ILE A 267 -29.09 -4.96 -11.73
N ASP A 268 -30.12 -5.77 -11.97
CA ASP A 268 -31.49 -5.28 -11.97
C ASP A 268 -32.00 -4.94 -10.55
N ARG A 269 -31.34 -5.47 -9.52
CA ARG A 269 -31.63 -5.15 -8.11
C ARG A 269 -30.72 -4.05 -7.56
N CYS A 270 -30.18 -3.22 -8.45
CA CYS A 270 -29.32 -2.11 -8.11
C CYS A 270 -29.85 -0.80 -8.66
N ILE A 271 -29.70 0.27 -7.88
CA ILE A 271 -29.94 1.64 -8.33
C ILE A 271 -28.73 2.53 -8.06
N VAL A 272 -28.66 3.67 -8.74
CA VAL A 272 -27.62 4.70 -8.51
C VAL A 272 -28.34 6.00 -8.20
N ILE A 273 -28.06 6.57 -7.03
CA ILE A 273 -28.68 7.82 -6.55
C ILE A 273 -27.64 8.93 -6.36
N ASP A 274 -28.07 10.16 -6.18
CA ASP A 274 -27.16 11.25 -5.88
C ASP A 274 -26.50 11.08 -4.51
N ASP A 275 -25.28 11.61 -4.37
CA ASP A 275 -24.53 11.54 -3.11
C ASP A 275 -25.28 12.34 -2.01
N PHE A 276 -25.13 11.87 -0.78
CA PHE A 276 -25.58 12.60 0.39
C PHE A 276 -24.51 13.61 0.81
N GLU A 277 -24.84 14.88 0.76
CA GLU A 277 -23.96 15.99 1.13
C GLU A 277 -24.69 16.96 2.04
N THR A 278 -24.04 17.45 3.09
CA THR A 278 -24.56 18.50 3.97
C THR A 278 -23.53 19.59 4.19
N ASN A 279 -24.02 20.76 4.57
CA ASN A 279 -23.20 21.88 4.97
C ASN A 279 -23.00 21.84 6.49
N VAL A 280 -21.78 21.54 6.94
CA VAL A 280 -21.42 21.50 8.37
C VAL A 280 -20.74 22.80 8.77
N HIS A 281 -21.31 23.50 9.75
CA HIS A 281 -20.72 24.72 10.30
C HIS A 281 -19.57 24.39 11.25
N GLY A 282 -18.43 25.08 11.09
CA GLY A 282 -17.29 24.89 11.98
C GLY A 282 -16.13 25.80 11.72
N ILE A 283 -15.12 25.67 12.59
CA ILE A 283 -13.89 26.46 12.51
C ILE A 283 -12.84 25.66 11.74
N PHE A 284 -12.17 26.32 10.79
CA PHE A 284 -11.09 25.71 9.99
C PHE A 284 -10.05 26.77 9.59
N ASP A 285 -8.84 26.31 9.26
CA ASP A 285 -7.79 27.14 8.70
C ASP A 285 -7.86 27.02 7.17
N PHE A 286 -8.32 28.08 6.51
CA PHE A 286 -8.35 28.18 5.05
C PHE A 286 -6.97 28.57 4.54
N ILE A 287 -6.44 27.78 3.61
CA ILE A 287 -5.18 28.06 2.92
C ILE A 287 -5.51 28.45 1.48
N ASP A 288 -5.19 29.69 1.11
CA ASP A 288 -5.37 30.17 -0.26
C ASP A 288 -4.31 29.50 -1.16
N GLU A 289 -4.75 28.93 -2.28
CA GLU A 289 -3.88 28.22 -3.20
C GLU A 289 -2.99 29.12 -4.07
N THR A 290 -3.21 30.42 -4.07
CA THR A 290 -2.46 31.39 -4.89
C THR A 290 -1.28 31.99 -4.14
N ASP A 291 -1.49 32.43 -2.92
CA ASP A 291 -0.47 33.08 -2.09
C ASP A 291 -0.08 32.32 -0.84
N TYR A 292 -0.74 31.17 -0.56
CA TYR A 292 -0.55 30.34 0.62
C TYR A 292 -0.73 31.07 1.96
N SER A 293 -1.53 32.17 1.98
CA SER A 293 -2.00 32.80 3.19
C SER A 293 -2.91 31.85 3.98
N ILE A 294 -2.83 31.90 5.31
CA ILE A 294 -3.62 31.06 6.21
C ILE A 294 -4.58 31.96 6.96
N THR A 295 -5.88 31.75 6.79
CA THR A 295 -6.92 32.51 7.46
C THR A 295 -7.84 31.58 8.22
N ARG A 296 -7.99 31.82 9.54
CA ARG A 296 -8.97 31.09 10.35
C ARG A 296 -10.37 31.59 10.02
N LYS A 297 -11.26 30.70 9.61
CA LYS A 297 -12.66 30.98 9.29
C LYS A 297 -13.58 30.20 10.21
N ASN A 298 -14.74 30.78 10.49
CA ASN A 298 -15.85 30.13 11.15
C ASN A 298 -17.03 30.19 10.15
N ASP A 299 -17.20 29.13 9.35
CA ASP A 299 -18.09 29.13 8.20
C ASP A 299 -18.57 27.70 7.91
N VAL A 300 -19.41 27.54 6.91
CA VAL A 300 -19.92 26.26 6.47
C VAL A 300 -18.91 25.55 5.54
N VAL A 301 -18.79 24.25 5.74
CA VAL A 301 -17.95 23.37 4.92
C VAL A 301 -18.84 22.30 4.30
N PRO A 302 -18.90 22.18 2.96
CA PRO A 302 -19.63 21.11 2.30
C PRO A 302 -18.91 19.76 2.55
N ILE A 303 -19.66 18.78 3.02
CA ILE A 303 -19.15 17.43 3.30
C ILE A 303 -19.97 16.42 2.52
N PRO A 304 -19.38 15.78 1.50
CA PRO A 304 -19.99 14.64 0.81
C PRO A 304 -19.84 13.38 1.66
N HIS A 305 -20.84 13.09 2.49
CA HIS A 305 -20.79 11.98 3.46
C HIS A 305 -20.70 10.60 2.82
N THR A 306 -21.20 10.44 1.59
CA THR A 306 -21.22 9.17 0.87
C THR A 306 -20.24 9.10 -0.30
N ASP A 307 -19.22 9.98 -0.35
CA ASP A 307 -18.25 9.98 -1.47
C ASP A 307 -17.56 8.62 -1.63
N GLY A 308 -18.05 7.86 -2.62
CA GLY A 308 -17.58 6.51 -2.93
C GLY A 308 -18.16 5.38 -2.06
N ALA A 309 -19.15 5.64 -1.23
CA ALA A 309 -19.87 4.62 -0.47
C ALA A 309 -21.33 4.51 -0.91
N GLY A 310 -21.84 3.28 -0.92
CA GLY A 310 -23.24 2.93 -1.12
C GLY A 310 -23.70 1.95 -0.04
N MET A 311 -24.92 1.49 -0.16
CA MET A 311 -25.54 0.56 0.81
C MET A 311 -25.80 -0.80 0.20
N ILE A 312 -25.75 -1.82 1.05
CA ILE A 312 -26.13 -3.19 0.73
C ILE A 312 -26.97 -3.79 1.85
N LEU A 313 -28.06 -4.48 1.48
CA LEU A 313 -28.91 -5.14 2.43
C LEU A 313 -28.17 -6.25 3.20
N PRO A 314 -28.41 -6.41 4.52
CA PRO A 314 -27.80 -7.46 5.34
C PRO A 314 -28.25 -8.88 4.94
N SER A 315 -29.37 -9.01 4.20
CA SER A 315 -29.84 -10.26 3.60
C SER A 315 -28.91 -10.75 2.49
N LEU A 316 -28.28 -9.82 1.73
CA LEU A 316 -27.35 -10.15 0.65
C LEU A 316 -25.92 -10.28 1.17
N MET A 317 -25.51 -9.41 2.11
CA MET A 317 -24.16 -9.43 2.71
C MET A 317 -24.16 -8.88 4.14
N LYS A 318 -23.48 -9.61 5.06
CA LYS A 318 -23.38 -9.21 6.49
C LYS A 318 -22.09 -8.42 6.81
N LYS A 319 -21.28 -8.10 5.83
CA LYS A 319 -19.97 -7.46 5.99
C LYS A 319 -19.78 -6.35 4.99
N ASN A 320 -19.17 -5.27 5.45
CA ASN A 320 -18.75 -4.20 4.55
C ASN A 320 -17.80 -4.77 3.50
N THR A 321 -17.98 -4.37 2.25
CA THR A 321 -17.25 -4.97 1.15
C THR A 321 -16.95 -3.95 0.05
N MET A 322 -15.75 -3.99 -0.48
CA MET A 322 -15.44 -3.19 -1.66
C MET A 322 -15.94 -3.86 -2.93
N PHE A 323 -16.57 -3.06 -3.76
CA PHE A 323 -17.20 -3.47 -5.01
C PHE A 323 -16.43 -2.95 -6.23
N ARG A 324 -16.41 -3.75 -7.30
CA ARG A 324 -15.89 -3.40 -8.61
C ARG A 324 -16.78 -3.95 -9.72
N ALA A 325 -17.14 -3.10 -10.65
CA ALA A 325 -17.75 -3.45 -11.93
C ALA A 325 -17.26 -2.45 -12.98
N PRO A 326 -17.54 -2.63 -14.28
CA PRO A 326 -17.19 -1.62 -15.27
C PRO A 326 -17.71 -0.24 -14.83
N TRP A 327 -16.80 0.71 -14.68
CA TRP A 327 -17.07 2.11 -14.26
C TRP A 327 -17.64 2.31 -12.84
N ILE A 328 -17.87 1.24 -12.08
CA ILE A 328 -18.37 1.33 -10.70
C ILE A 328 -17.29 0.85 -9.74
N LYS A 329 -16.96 1.67 -8.76
CA LYS A 329 -16.05 1.32 -7.65
C LYS A 329 -16.49 1.98 -6.36
N GLY A 330 -16.27 1.33 -5.25
CA GLY A 330 -16.47 1.93 -3.93
C GLY A 330 -16.68 0.90 -2.84
N LEU A 331 -17.07 1.38 -1.69
CA LEU A 331 -17.47 0.57 -0.54
C LEU A 331 -18.99 0.37 -0.57
N LEU A 332 -19.42 -0.84 -0.27
CA LEU A 332 -20.80 -1.15 0.07
C LEU A 332 -20.85 -1.38 1.58
N GLY A 333 -21.45 -0.44 2.29
CA GLY A 333 -21.72 -0.54 3.72
C GLY A 333 -23.02 -1.28 3.96
N VAL A 334 -23.02 -2.14 4.98
CA VAL A 334 -24.21 -2.92 5.33
C VAL A 334 -25.20 -2.02 6.08
N PHE A 335 -26.37 -1.82 5.49
CA PHE A 335 -27.47 -1.08 6.10
C PHE A 335 -28.82 -1.56 5.58
N ASP A 336 -29.81 -1.74 6.45
CA ASP A 336 -31.15 -2.20 6.09
C ASP A 336 -32.08 -1.01 5.79
N PHE A 337 -31.93 -0.45 4.59
CA PHE A 337 -32.74 0.68 4.14
C PHE A 337 -34.22 0.29 3.95
N ILE A 338 -34.54 -0.99 3.68
CA ILE A 338 -35.91 -1.46 3.59
C ILE A 338 -36.58 -1.45 4.98
N LYS A 339 -35.87 -1.95 6.02
CA LYS A 339 -36.33 -1.85 7.41
C LYS A 339 -36.49 -0.39 7.80
N PHE A 340 -35.56 0.49 7.39
CA PHE A 340 -35.63 1.92 7.72
C PHE A 340 -36.89 2.57 7.19
N VAL A 341 -37.21 2.37 5.89
CA VAL A 341 -38.43 2.90 5.25
C VAL A 341 -39.69 2.43 6.00
N LYS A 342 -39.78 1.12 6.30
CA LYS A 342 -40.92 0.53 6.97
C LYS A 342 -41.11 1.03 8.40
N VAL A 343 -40.04 1.11 9.20
CA VAL A 343 -40.10 1.51 10.62
C VAL A 343 -40.44 2.99 10.78
N ASN A 344 -39.95 3.84 9.86
CA ASN A 344 -40.20 5.28 9.93
C ASN A 344 -41.40 5.73 9.08
N ASN A 345 -42.09 4.80 8.41
CA ASN A 345 -43.24 5.08 7.54
C ASN A 345 -42.95 6.09 6.42
N TYR A 346 -41.74 6.05 5.86
CA TYR A 346 -41.34 6.85 4.71
C TYR A 346 -41.80 6.19 3.39
N SER A 347 -41.86 7.00 2.34
CA SER A 347 -42.10 6.50 0.98
C SER A 347 -40.95 5.59 0.54
N PRO A 348 -41.22 4.41 -0.05
CA PRO A 348 -40.17 3.58 -0.64
C PRO A 348 -39.64 4.11 -1.98
N ILE A 349 -40.21 5.22 -2.50
CA ILE A 349 -39.87 5.77 -3.80
C ILE A 349 -38.67 6.70 -3.69
N ILE A 350 -37.65 6.45 -4.54
CA ILE A 350 -36.45 7.26 -4.62
C ILE A 350 -36.07 7.51 -6.09
N LYS A 351 -35.50 8.66 -6.40
CA LYS A 351 -35.05 9.01 -7.77
C LYS A 351 -33.61 8.58 -8.00
N ASP A 352 -33.36 7.96 -9.17
CA ASP A 352 -31.99 7.73 -9.62
C ASP A 352 -31.33 9.03 -10.12
N ILE A 353 -30.05 8.97 -10.42
CA ILE A 353 -29.27 10.15 -10.90
C ILE A 353 -29.73 10.69 -12.27
N TYR A 354 -30.62 10.01 -12.95
CA TYR A 354 -31.22 10.42 -14.23
C TYR A 354 -32.66 10.89 -14.06
N GLY A 355 -33.20 10.88 -12.82
CA GLY A 355 -34.53 11.39 -12.47
C GLY A 355 -35.64 10.35 -12.55
N LYS A 356 -35.36 9.08 -12.86
CA LYS A 356 -36.35 8.02 -12.84
C LYS A 356 -36.67 7.61 -11.41
N GLU A 357 -37.94 7.46 -11.10
CA GLU A 357 -38.40 6.96 -9.79
C GLU A 357 -38.36 5.43 -9.72
N HIS A 358 -37.97 4.93 -8.55
CA HIS A 358 -37.85 3.51 -8.25
C HIS A 358 -38.50 3.25 -6.88
N ASP A 359 -39.37 2.26 -6.82
CA ASP A 359 -39.85 1.71 -5.55
C ASP A 359 -38.88 0.63 -5.08
N VAL A 360 -38.10 0.93 -4.02
CA VAL A 360 -37.05 0.02 -3.54
C VAL A 360 -37.60 -1.30 -2.97
N ILE A 361 -38.91 -1.35 -2.60
CA ILE A 361 -39.54 -2.56 -2.08
C ILE A 361 -40.12 -3.40 -3.24
N GLU A 362 -40.92 -2.79 -4.15
CA GLU A 362 -41.53 -3.50 -5.26
C GLU A 362 -40.50 -4.01 -6.28
N GLU A 363 -39.47 -3.20 -6.58
CA GLU A 363 -38.36 -3.59 -7.46
C GLU A 363 -37.36 -4.52 -6.77
N ASN A 364 -37.55 -4.83 -5.46
CA ASN A 364 -36.65 -5.67 -4.67
C ASN A 364 -35.17 -5.21 -4.78
N ILE A 365 -34.96 -3.91 -4.60
CA ILE A 365 -33.61 -3.34 -4.63
C ILE A 365 -32.78 -3.84 -3.45
N GLN A 366 -31.58 -4.31 -3.73
CA GLN A 366 -30.67 -4.89 -2.74
C GLN A 366 -29.41 -4.04 -2.53
N ILE A 367 -29.05 -3.23 -3.54
CA ILE A 367 -27.86 -2.38 -3.52
C ILE A 367 -28.24 -0.97 -4.00
N ILE A 368 -27.87 0.02 -3.22
CA ILE A 368 -27.92 1.42 -3.58
C ILE A 368 -26.50 1.92 -3.79
N PHE A 369 -26.14 2.22 -5.04
CA PHE A 369 -24.91 2.93 -5.36
C PHE A 369 -25.12 4.42 -5.32
N THR A 370 -24.05 5.18 -5.10
CA THR A 370 -24.05 6.64 -5.22
C THR A 370 -23.38 7.08 -6.53
N LYS A 371 -23.69 8.28 -6.97
CA LYS A 371 -23.14 8.89 -8.18
C LYS A 371 -21.60 8.94 -8.16
N SER A 372 -21.03 9.22 -7.00
CA SER A 372 -19.57 9.19 -6.80
C SER A 372 -18.96 7.82 -7.03
N GLN A 373 -19.72 6.73 -6.88
CA GLN A 373 -19.27 5.38 -7.23
C GLN A 373 -19.32 5.11 -8.73
N PHE A 374 -20.29 5.67 -9.47
CA PHE A 374 -20.48 5.47 -10.91
C PHE A 374 -19.69 6.49 -11.72
N LYS A 375 -18.43 6.21 -12.00
CA LYS A 375 -17.44 7.14 -12.53
C LYS A 375 -17.69 7.65 -13.97
N MET A 376 -18.49 6.95 -14.77
CA MET A 376 -18.80 7.30 -16.16
C MET A 376 -20.29 7.61 -16.39
N ALA A 377 -21.02 7.92 -15.31
CA ALA A 377 -22.46 8.18 -15.36
C ALA A 377 -22.87 9.17 -16.46
N LYS A 378 -22.15 10.28 -16.65
CA LYS A 378 -22.45 11.32 -17.64
C LYS A 378 -22.43 10.85 -19.10
N PHE A 379 -21.89 9.65 -19.38
CA PHE A 379 -21.79 9.10 -20.75
C PHE A 379 -22.89 8.12 -21.09
N TYR A 380 -23.69 7.70 -20.11
CA TYR A 380 -24.94 6.96 -20.32
C TYR A 380 -26.12 7.93 -20.33
N ASP A 381 -27.21 7.53 -20.97
CA ASP A 381 -28.41 8.35 -21.07
C ASP A 381 -29.44 7.95 -20.00
N SER A 382 -29.29 6.75 -19.40
CA SER A 382 -30.10 6.26 -18.28
C SER A 382 -29.39 5.14 -17.53
N TRP A 383 -29.85 4.82 -16.32
CA TRP A 383 -29.41 3.64 -15.57
C TRP A 383 -29.82 2.34 -16.29
N ASP A 384 -30.95 2.33 -16.95
CA ASP A 384 -31.44 1.18 -17.73
C ASP A 384 -30.56 0.90 -18.95
N GLU A 385 -29.96 1.91 -19.58
CA GLU A 385 -28.97 1.73 -20.64
C GLU A 385 -27.74 1.01 -20.11
N TYR A 386 -27.22 1.43 -18.95
CA TYR A 386 -26.07 0.75 -18.33
C TYR A 386 -26.42 -0.70 -17.98
N LYS A 387 -27.56 -0.97 -17.34
CA LYS A 387 -28.02 -2.36 -17.02
C LYS A 387 -28.15 -3.22 -18.27
N THR A 388 -28.69 -2.65 -19.34
CA THR A 388 -28.83 -3.34 -20.63
C THR A 388 -27.47 -3.72 -21.20
N TYR A 389 -26.51 -2.81 -21.21
CA TYR A 389 -25.16 -3.10 -21.68
C TYR A 389 -24.42 -4.07 -20.77
N PHE A 390 -24.58 -3.95 -19.46
CA PHE A 390 -23.98 -4.86 -18.48
C PHE A 390 -24.38 -6.32 -18.77
N LYS A 391 -25.68 -6.56 -19.01
CA LYS A 391 -26.20 -7.89 -19.35
C LYS A 391 -25.80 -8.34 -20.75
N LYS A 392 -26.00 -7.47 -21.75
CA LYS A 392 -25.74 -7.76 -23.16
C LYS A 392 -24.29 -8.16 -23.43
N TYR A 393 -23.34 -7.52 -22.77
CA TYR A 393 -21.91 -7.75 -22.97
C TYR A 393 -21.31 -8.64 -21.90
N HIS A 394 -22.11 -9.34 -21.09
CA HIS A 394 -21.66 -10.27 -20.04
C HIS A 394 -20.62 -9.65 -19.10
N CYS A 395 -20.84 -8.41 -18.67
CA CYS A 395 -19.99 -7.72 -17.74
C CYS A 395 -19.96 -8.41 -16.38
N GLN A 396 -18.87 -8.31 -15.65
CA GLN A 396 -18.69 -8.99 -14.39
C GLN A 396 -18.63 -8.01 -13.22
N ALA A 397 -19.25 -8.41 -12.10
CA ALA A 397 -19.06 -7.78 -10.81
C ALA A 397 -18.01 -8.55 -9.99
N GLY A 398 -17.22 -7.82 -9.21
CA GLY A 398 -16.20 -8.40 -8.35
C GLY A 398 -16.21 -7.77 -6.97
N ARG A 399 -15.75 -8.54 -5.99
CA ARG A 399 -15.56 -8.11 -4.60
C ARG A 399 -14.10 -8.14 -4.24
N CYS A 400 -13.66 -7.17 -3.45
CA CYS A 400 -12.33 -7.15 -2.86
C CYS A 400 -12.39 -6.51 -1.47
N ASN A 401 -11.36 -6.68 -0.64
CA ASN A 401 -11.27 -6.07 0.69
C ASN A 401 -12.56 -6.18 1.51
N ILE A 402 -12.98 -7.42 1.78
CA ILE A 402 -14.13 -7.70 2.65
C ILE A 402 -13.71 -7.50 4.11
N GLU A 403 -14.60 -6.99 4.92
CA GLU A 403 -14.38 -6.82 6.37
C GLU A 403 -13.96 -8.14 7.03
N GLU A 404 -12.91 -8.07 7.84
CA GLU A 404 -12.33 -9.24 8.51
C GLU A 404 -13.14 -9.62 9.76
N ASP A 405 -13.33 -10.93 9.99
CA ASP A 405 -13.97 -11.44 11.22
C ASP A 405 -13.09 -11.20 12.45
N ARG A 406 -11.80 -11.31 12.27
CA ARG A 406 -10.79 -11.16 13.31
C ARG A 406 -9.79 -10.09 12.92
N ILE A 407 -9.89 -8.92 13.54
CA ILE A 407 -9.02 -7.79 13.27
C ILE A 407 -7.88 -7.78 14.29
N LYS A 408 -6.66 -7.93 13.82
CA LYS A 408 -5.44 -7.87 14.67
C LYS A 408 -5.20 -6.45 15.17
N ASN A 409 -4.50 -6.33 16.30
CA ASN A 409 -4.00 -5.04 16.74
C ASN A 409 -3.00 -4.46 15.74
N ALA A 410 -3.10 -3.18 15.54
CA ALA A 410 -2.29 -2.42 14.60
C ALA A 410 -0.97 -1.94 15.23
N LYS A 411 -0.13 -1.38 14.39
CA LYS A 411 1.04 -0.60 14.78
C LYS A 411 0.86 0.81 14.27
N ILE A 412 1.13 1.79 15.11
CA ILE A 412 1.23 3.17 14.69
C ILE A 412 2.48 3.38 13.83
N ASN A 413 2.66 4.56 13.26
CA ASN A 413 3.85 4.94 12.51
C ASN A 413 4.44 6.27 13.00
N TYR A 414 5.64 6.60 12.53
CA TYR A 414 6.32 7.81 12.96
C TYR A 414 5.57 9.10 12.62
N GLN A 415 4.78 9.12 11.56
CA GLN A 415 4.01 10.31 11.16
C GLN A 415 2.98 10.67 12.25
N MET A 416 2.30 9.67 12.80
CA MET A 416 1.34 9.84 13.88
C MET A 416 2.02 10.21 15.21
N LEU A 417 3.25 9.74 15.46
CA LEU A 417 4.00 10.03 16.68
C LEU A 417 4.66 11.41 16.65
N GLN A 418 5.25 11.81 15.53
CA GLN A 418 6.04 13.04 15.44
C GLN A 418 5.24 14.31 15.75
N THR A 419 3.91 14.25 15.66
CA THR A 419 3.00 15.37 15.95
C THR A 419 2.63 15.50 17.44
N LEU A 420 3.00 14.49 18.25
CA LEU A 420 2.80 14.47 19.70
C LEU A 420 4.01 15.12 20.40
N THR A 421 4.16 16.42 20.23
CA THR A 421 5.34 17.18 20.72
C THR A 421 5.31 17.45 22.22
N ASN A 422 4.12 17.42 22.86
CA ASN A 422 3.94 17.54 24.30
C ASN A 422 3.74 16.15 24.92
N ILE A 423 4.86 15.49 25.26
CA ILE A 423 4.89 14.14 25.85
C ILE A 423 6.03 14.02 26.86
N THR A 424 5.79 13.36 27.98
CA THR A 424 6.80 13.10 29.02
C THR A 424 7.57 11.81 28.74
N ASP A 425 8.76 11.67 29.38
CA ASP A 425 9.56 10.44 29.25
C ASP A 425 8.83 9.22 29.84
N ASP A 426 8.10 9.36 30.94
CA ASP A 426 7.28 8.29 31.51
C ASP A 426 6.16 7.84 30.54
N GLU A 427 5.55 8.77 29.83
CA GLU A 427 4.55 8.45 28.80
C GLU A 427 5.17 7.73 27.61
N ILE A 428 6.39 8.10 27.22
CA ILE A 428 7.15 7.38 26.16
C ILE A 428 7.44 5.94 26.61
N ASP A 429 7.83 5.75 27.87
CA ASP A 429 8.07 4.42 28.43
C ASP A 429 6.79 3.57 28.45
N LEU A 430 5.65 4.15 28.80
CA LEU A 430 4.35 3.48 28.73
C LEU A 430 3.97 3.10 27.29
N LEU A 431 4.13 3.99 26.31
CA LEU A 431 3.82 3.74 24.91
C LEU A 431 4.72 2.64 24.28
N THR A 432 5.97 2.58 24.72
CA THR A 432 6.94 1.61 24.17
C THR A 432 6.85 0.25 24.86
N LYS A 433 6.28 0.18 26.07
CA LYS A 433 6.27 -1.02 26.92
C LYS A 433 5.84 -2.29 26.17
N LYS A 434 4.70 -2.28 25.49
CA LYS A 434 4.19 -3.45 24.75
C LYS A 434 5.17 -3.91 23.67
N SER A 435 5.78 -2.96 22.94
CA SER A 435 6.76 -3.24 21.90
C SER A 435 8.07 -3.80 22.46
N VAL A 436 8.52 -3.26 23.61
CA VAL A 436 9.70 -3.76 24.34
C VAL A 436 9.44 -5.17 24.87
N ASP A 437 8.28 -5.40 25.49
CA ASP A 437 7.89 -6.72 26.00
C ASP A 437 7.86 -7.75 24.87
N THR A 438 7.35 -7.38 23.70
CA THR A 438 7.32 -8.27 22.52
C THR A 438 8.72 -8.73 22.11
N ILE A 439 9.71 -7.83 22.06
CA ILE A 439 11.07 -8.19 21.61
C ILE A 439 11.91 -8.84 22.70
N THR A 440 11.65 -8.55 23.97
CA THR A 440 12.41 -9.12 25.10
C THR A 440 11.94 -10.55 25.45
N ASN A 441 10.66 -10.84 25.22
CA ASN A 441 10.04 -12.11 25.59
C ASN A 441 9.92 -13.11 24.43
N ILE A 442 10.56 -12.86 23.28
CA ILE A 442 10.43 -13.69 22.07
C ILE A 442 10.66 -15.19 22.33
N CYS A 443 11.64 -15.55 23.16
CA CYS A 443 12.03 -16.94 23.41
C CYS A 443 11.54 -17.46 24.76
N ASN A 444 10.61 -16.79 25.43
CA ASN A 444 10.14 -17.20 26.75
C ASN A 444 9.18 -18.40 26.68
N SER A 445 8.47 -18.57 25.57
CA SER A 445 7.55 -19.69 25.36
C SER A 445 7.45 -20.08 23.89
N GLU A 446 6.90 -21.27 23.63
CA GLU A 446 6.53 -21.75 22.30
C GLU A 446 5.57 -20.75 21.61
N ASP A 447 4.58 -20.24 22.34
CA ASP A 447 3.58 -19.34 21.79
C ASP A 447 4.15 -17.97 21.39
N THR A 448 5.10 -17.42 22.17
CA THR A 448 5.77 -16.17 21.79
C THR A 448 6.58 -16.34 20.50
N MET A 449 7.25 -17.47 20.32
CA MET A 449 7.97 -17.79 19.09
C MET A 449 7.04 -18.00 17.88
N LYS A 450 5.94 -18.72 18.08
CA LYS A 450 4.91 -18.89 17.05
C LYS A 450 4.33 -17.54 16.62
N ASN A 451 3.98 -16.70 17.59
CA ASN A 451 3.44 -15.35 17.32
C ASN A 451 4.42 -14.49 16.50
N ILE A 452 5.70 -14.50 16.85
CA ILE A 452 6.73 -13.76 16.11
C ILE A 452 6.91 -14.29 14.69
N LEU A 453 6.81 -15.59 14.49
CA LEU A 453 6.81 -16.20 13.16
C LEU A 453 5.52 -15.93 12.37
N GLY A 454 4.52 -15.27 12.96
CA GLY A 454 3.24 -14.98 12.33
C GLY A 454 2.22 -16.12 12.36
N ILE A 455 2.45 -17.13 13.23
CA ILE A 455 1.49 -18.22 13.49
C ILE A 455 0.50 -17.70 14.53
N THR A 456 -0.52 -16.98 14.05
CA THR A 456 -1.50 -16.30 14.89
C THR A 456 -2.91 -16.57 14.38
N PRO A 457 -3.95 -16.40 15.23
CA PRO A 457 -5.36 -16.55 14.82
C PRO A 457 -5.80 -15.62 13.68
N TYR A 458 -5.05 -14.55 13.46
CA TYR A 458 -5.32 -13.55 12.43
C TYR A 458 -4.71 -13.90 11.07
N ASN A 459 -3.73 -14.82 11.02
CA ASN A 459 -3.06 -15.19 9.78
C ASN A 459 -3.81 -16.31 9.08
N THR A 460 -4.60 -15.97 8.09
CA THR A 460 -5.34 -16.92 7.25
C THR A 460 -4.50 -17.51 6.11
N ASN A 461 -3.37 -16.87 5.77
CA ASN A 461 -2.48 -17.25 4.65
C ASN A 461 -1.09 -17.64 5.18
N MET A 462 -1.05 -18.65 6.05
CA MET A 462 0.20 -19.17 6.58
C MET A 462 1.05 -19.82 5.48
N THR A 463 2.35 -19.52 5.47
CA THR A 463 3.33 -20.22 4.64
C THR A 463 3.42 -21.71 5.04
N ALA A 464 3.94 -22.55 4.16
CA ALA A 464 4.13 -23.97 4.48
C ALA A 464 4.98 -24.17 5.74
N PHE A 465 6.06 -23.38 5.93
CA PHE A 465 6.87 -23.42 7.14
C PHE A 465 6.06 -23.07 8.40
N GLN A 466 5.24 -22.02 8.36
CA GLN A 466 4.38 -21.63 9.48
C GLN A 466 3.35 -22.73 9.82
N LYS A 467 2.74 -23.36 8.79
CA LYS A 467 1.85 -24.51 8.96
C LYS A 467 2.57 -25.71 9.60
N ALA A 468 3.79 -26.00 9.13
CA ALA A 468 4.59 -27.10 9.68
C ALA A 468 4.98 -26.85 11.15
N VAL A 469 5.41 -25.64 11.52
CA VAL A 469 5.70 -25.29 12.92
C VAL A 469 4.44 -25.36 13.79
N LYS A 470 3.28 -24.96 13.25
CA LYS A 470 1.99 -25.08 13.95
C LYS A 470 1.66 -26.55 14.27
N LEU A 471 1.87 -27.47 13.32
CA LEU A 471 1.63 -28.90 13.48
C LEU A 471 2.68 -29.60 14.33
N TYR A 472 3.94 -29.19 14.18
CA TYR A 472 5.10 -29.83 14.82
C TYR A 472 6.04 -28.78 15.45
N PRO A 473 5.72 -28.27 16.68
CA PRO A 473 6.50 -27.25 17.37
C PRO A 473 7.98 -27.56 17.59
N PRO A 474 8.43 -28.84 17.74
CA PRO A 474 9.87 -29.15 17.85
C PRO A 474 10.72 -28.63 16.66
N LEU A 475 10.08 -28.30 15.53
CA LEU A 475 10.74 -27.64 14.38
C LEU A 475 11.31 -26.26 14.72
N LEU A 476 10.85 -25.61 15.80
CA LEU A 476 11.45 -24.38 16.33
C LEU A 476 12.91 -24.57 16.82
N ASN A 477 13.32 -25.81 17.08
CA ASN A 477 14.70 -26.11 17.43
C ASN A 477 15.67 -26.12 16.24
N ASP A 478 15.15 -26.19 15.02
CA ASP A 478 15.97 -26.14 13.81
C ASP A 478 16.74 -24.82 13.66
N THR A 479 17.90 -24.89 13.02
CA THR A 479 18.75 -23.73 12.73
C THR A 479 18.01 -22.70 11.87
N TYR A 480 17.24 -23.14 10.88
CA TYR A 480 16.47 -22.26 10.00
C TYR A 480 15.38 -21.51 10.77
N ALA A 481 14.66 -22.18 11.68
CA ALA A 481 13.66 -21.53 12.53
C ALA A 481 14.29 -20.47 13.43
N LYS A 482 15.42 -20.81 14.08
CA LYS A 482 16.18 -19.88 14.94
C LYS A 482 16.71 -18.66 14.19
N ASP A 483 17.25 -18.87 12.98
CA ASP A 483 17.72 -17.78 12.12
C ASP A 483 16.56 -16.90 11.67
N THR A 484 15.43 -17.48 11.29
CA THR A 484 14.20 -16.73 10.93
C THR A 484 13.69 -15.90 12.10
N ILE A 485 13.64 -16.46 13.31
CA ILE A 485 13.22 -15.71 14.53
C ILE A 485 14.17 -14.53 14.77
N ARG A 486 15.49 -14.73 14.60
CA ARG A 486 16.50 -13.67 14.77
C ARG A 486 16.31 -12.54 13.75
N GLU A 487 16.08 -12.89 12.48
CA GLU A 487 15.82 -11.92 11.42
C GLU A 487 14.53 -11.13 11.68
N VAL A 488 13.45 -11.81 12.08
CA VAL A 488 12.18 -11.16 12.43
C VAL A 488 12.37 -10.23 13.63
N LYS A 489 13.08 -10.66 14.68
CA LYS A 489 13.41 -9.81 15.84
C LYS A 489 14.17 -8.56 15.41
N ASN A 490 15.21 -8.68 14.59
CA ASN A 490 15.98 -7.54 14.10
C ASN A 490 15.12 -6.59 13.27
N SER A 491 14.22 -7.13 12.44
CA SER A 491 13.23 -6.36 11.69
C SER A 491 12.25 -5.62 12.64
N LEU A 492 11.83 -6.25 13.74
CA LEU A 492 10.96 -5.61 14.74
C LEU A 492 11.66 -4.48 15.48
N VAL A 493 12.90 -4.70 15.94
CA VAL A 493 13.71 -3.64 16.57
C VAL A 493 13.84 -2.44 15.64
N LYS A 494 14.17 -2.67 14.37
CA LYS A 494 14.25 -1.62 13.36
C LYS A 494 12.90 -0.89 13.20
N LYS A 495 11.79 -1.63 13.09
CA LYS A 495 10.44 -1.07 12.99
C LYS A 495 10.08 -0.24 14.22
N TYR A 496 10.34 -0.73 15.42
CA TYR A 496 10.01 0.00 16.65
C TYR A 496 10.85 1.28 16.80
N ARG A 497 12.16 1.21 16.49
CA ARG A 497 13.03 2.40 16.44
C ARG A 497 12.62 3.39 15.34
N SER A 498 11.88 2.97 14.34
CA SER A 498 11.28 3.82 13.31
C SER A 498 9.89 4.35 13.66
N GLY A 499 9.43 4.18 14.90
CA GLY A 499 8.12 4.64 15.33
C GLY A 499 6.95 3.71 15.01
N LYS A 500 7.19 2.46 14.56
CA LYS A 500 6.11 1.48 14.33
C LYS A 500 5.81 0.71 15.61
N LEU A 501 5.28 1.38 16.63
CA LEU A 501 4.98 0.79 17.94
C LEU A 501 3.65 0.03 17.95
N GLU A 502 3.57 -1.01 18.80
CA GLU A 502 2.35 -1.76 19.02
C GLU A 502 1.39 -1.00 19.93
N VAL A 503 0.14 -0.88 19.51
CA VAL A 503 -0.92 -0.19 20.25
C VAL A 503 -2.19 -1.04 20.32
N ASN A 504 -3.05 -0.73 21.28
CA ASN A 504 -4.42 -1.24 21.28
C ASN A 504 -5.25 -0.43 20.29
N GLY A 505 -5.07 -0.75 19.02
CA GLY A 505 -5.70 -0.07 17.88
C GLY A 505 -6.03 -1.05 16.77
N LYS A 506 -7.01 -0.73 15.94
CA LYS A 506 -7.45 -1.60 14.83
C LYS A 506 -7.71 -0.76 13.58
N TYR A 507 -7.34 -1.31 12.41
CA TYR A 507 -7.74 -0.73 11.13
C TYR A 507 -9.13 -1.22 10.75
N THR A 508 -10.07 -0.29 10.57
CA THR A 508 -11.42 -0.62 10.16
C THR A 508 -11.96 0.38 9.14
N PHE A 509 -12.98 -0.02 8.35
CA PHE A 509 -13.58 0.85 7.36
C PHE A 509 -14.22 2.08 7.99
N LEU A 510 -14.04 3.23 7.35
CA LEU A 510 -14.77 4.45 7.61
C LEU A 510 -16.14 4.38 6.91
N LEU A 511 -17.18 4.65 7.65
CA LEU A 511 -18.56 4.61 7.18
C LEU A 511 -19.29 5.89 7.62
N PRO A 512 -20.17 6.44 6.79
CA PRO A 512 -21.04 7.54 7.22
C PRO A 512 -22.16 7.02 8.14
N ASP A 513 -22.86 7.93 8.77
CA ASP A 513 -24.15 7.65 9.36
C ASP A 513 -25.18 7.36 8.27
N PHE A 514 -25.37 6.08 7.93
CA PHE A 514 -26.31 5.67 6.89
C PHE A 514 -27.77 5.89 7.29
N TYR A 515 -28.07 6.02 8.59
CA TYR A 515 -29.39 6.37 9.05
C TYR A 515 -29.75 7.81 8.63
N ALA A 516 -28.83 8.75 8.84
CA ALA A 516 -28.95 10.12 8.36
C ALA A 516 -29.07 10.19 6.82
N ALA A 517 -28.29 9.36 6.10
CA ALA A 517 -28.40 9.29 4.65
C ALA A 517 -29.81 8.83 4.19
N CYS A 518 -30.41 7.88 4.89
CA CYS A 518 -31.79 7.45 4.60
C CYS A 518 -32.84 8.51 4.98
N GLU A 519 -32.65 9.27 6.05
CA GLU A 519 -33.50 10.43 6.38
C GLU A 519 -33.46 11.47 5.24
N TYR A 520 -32.28 11.73 4.69
CA TYR A 520 -32.13 12.63 3.55
C TYR A 520 -32.81 12.09 2.28
N TRP A 521 -32.56 10.84 1.91
CA TRP A 521 -33.06 10.28 0.64
C TRP A 521 -34.54 9.90 0.67
N PHE A 522 -35.03 9.25 1.71
CA PHE A 522 -36.42 8.77 1.81
C PHE A 522 -37.32 9.70 2.62
N GLY A 523 -36.75 10.41 3.59
CA GLY A 523 -37.44 11.36 4.41
C GLY A 523 -37.50 12.78 3.83
N HIS A 524 -36.69 13.07 2.80
CA HIS A 524 -36.50 14.39 2.21
C HIS A 524 -36.13 15.47 3.24
N ILE A 525 -35.30 15.09 4.22
CA ILE A 525 -34.85 15.95 5.30
C ILE A 525 -33.50 16.55 4.90
N ASP A 526 -33.42 17.84 4.63
CA ASP A 526 -32.20 18.54 4.18
C ASP A 526 -31.09 18.52 5.25
N VAL A 527 -31.45 18.55 6.53
CA VAL A 527 -30.53 18.44 7.68
C VAL A 527 -30.96 17.29 8.55
N PRO A 528 -30.59 16.05 8.19
CA PRO A 528 -31.00 14.85 8.91
C PRO A 528 -30.40 14.82 10.32
N GLU A 529 -31.12 14.28 11.30
CA GLU A 529 -30.67 14.13 12.68
C GLU A 529 -29.61 13.01 12.81
N GLY A 530 -29.84 11.89 12.15
CA GLY A 530 -28.99 10.72 12.22
C GLY A 530 -28.97 10.06 13.61
N LEU A 531 -28.00 9.16 13.80
CA LEU A 531 -27.82 8.45 15.07
C LEU A 531 -26.64 8.99 15.90
N LEU A 532 -25.80 9.81 15.32
CA LEU A 532 -24.55 10.31 15.92
C LEU A 532 -24.52 11.83 15.98
N ASN A 533 -24.28 12.37 17.17
CA ASN A 533 -24.11 13.80 17.37
C ASN A 533 -22.71 14.28 16.93
N ASN A 534 -22.50 15.58 16.90
CA ASN A 534 -21.17 16.16 16.67
C ASN A 534 -20.15 15.61 17.69
N LYS A 535 -18.95 15.26 17.22
CA LYS A 535 -17.84 14.63 17.99
C LYS A 535 -18.15 13.22 18.52
N GLU A 536 -19.17 12.55 17.98
CA GLU A 536 -19.46 11.15 18.29
C GLU A 536 -19.09 10.23 17.14
N VAL A 537 -18.69 9.01 17.48
CA VAL A 537 -18.49 7.88 16.56
C VAL A 537 -19.09 6.62 17.17
N PHE A 538 -19.38 5.65 16.32
CA PHE A 538 -19.77 4.32 16.78
C PHE A 538 -18.79 3.28 16.26
N CYS A 539 -18.05 2.63 17.17
CA CYS A 539 -17.14 1.55 16.85
C CYS A 539 -17.29 0.39 17.84
N TRP A 540 -17.98 -0.66 17.43
CA TRP A 540 -18.28 -1.82 18.27
C TRP A 540 -17.03 -2.59 18.72
N LEU A 541 -15.93 -2.51 17.97
CA LEU A 541 -14.64 -3.13 18.32
C LEU A 541 -14.06 -2.61 19.64
N PHE A 542 -14.46 -1.41 20.05
CA PHE A 542 -13.99 -0.72 21.26
C PHE A 542 -15.10 -0.36 22.24
N LYS A 543 -16.11 -1.22 22.36
CA LYS A 543 -17.30 -1.03 23.23
C LYS A 543 -17.01 -0.83 24.72
N GLN A 544 -15.75 -0.99 25.15
CA GLN A 544 -15.31 -0.72 26.51
C GLN A 544 -14.67 0.67 26.68
N ASN A 545 -14.43 1.37 25.57
CA ASN A 545 -13.74 2.65 25.55
C ASN A 545 -14.74 3.79 25.36
N ASP A 546 -14.63 4.83 26.18
CA ASP A 546 -15.44 6.03 26.11
C ASP A 546 -14.96 6.98 25.02
N LYS A 547 -13.65 7.13 24.89
CA LYS A 547 -13.01 7.95 23.85
C LYS A 547 -12.10 7.11 22.98
N LEU A 548 -12.06 7.47 21.71
CA LEU A 548 -11.19 6.86 20.69
C LEU A 548 -10.39 7.93 19.99
N ASP A 549 -9.16 7.60 19.61
CA ASP A 549 -8.40 8.41 18.65
C ASP A 549 -8.52 7.77 17.26
N CYS A 550 -9.09 8.52 16.33
CA CYS A 550 -9.27 8.14 14.94
C CYS A 550 -8.16 8.76 14.11
N LEU A 551 -7.48 7.92 13.33
CA LEU A 551 -6.30 8.28 12.55
C LEU A 551 -6.41 7.76 11.12
N ARG A 552 -5.77 8.46 10.18
CA ARG A 552 -5.64 8.00 8.80
C ARG A 552 -4.21 8.24 8.29
N SER A 553 -3.78 7.49 7.31
CA SER A 553 -2.51 7.72 6.60
C SER A 553 -2.79 8.23 5.18
N PRO A 554 -2.04 9.22 4.70
CA PRO A 554 -0.90 9.88 5.35
C PRO A 554 -1.33 10.79 6.51
N HIS A 555 -0.52 10.86 7.57
CA HIS A 555 -0.71 11.75 8.71
C HIS A 555 0.46 12.75 8.71
N LEU A 556 0.22 13.98 8.32
CA LEU A 556 1.26 14.97 8.06
C LEU A 556 1.13 16.21 8.95
N TYR A 557 -0.10 16.65 9.21
CA TYR A 557 -0.44 17.68 10.17
C TYR A 557 -0.87 17.05 11.49
N LYS A 558 -1.45 17.81 12.39
CA LYS A 558 -2.04 17.33 13.66
C LYS A 558 -3.43 16.72 13.37
N GLU A 559 -3.47 15.49 12.94
CA GLU A 559 -4.66 14.82 12.41
C GLU A 559 -5.10 13.65 13.33
N HIS A 560 -5.05 13.85 14.65
CA HIS A 560 -5.67 12.96 15.64
C HIS A 560 -7.09 13.45 15.94
N ALA A 561 -8.08 12.65 15.57
CA ALA A 561 -9.48 13.00 15.81
C ALA A 561 -10.02 12.22 17.03
N ILE A 562 -9.92 12.85 18.22
CA ILE A 562 -10.45 12.29 19.45
C ILE A 562 -11.98 12.42 19.42
N ARG A 563 -12.71 11.29 19.55
CA ARG A 563 -14.17 11.22 19.51
C ARG A 563 -14.74 10.35 20.61
N PHE A 564 -15.94 10.71 21.06
CA PHE A 564 -16.72 9.88 21.98
C PHE A 564 -17.26 8.65 21.26
N ASN A 565 -17.06 7.48 21.85
CA ASN A 565 -17.55 6.22 21.29
C ASN A 565 -18.90 5.83 21.93
N VAL A 566 -19.97 6.12 21.25
CA VAL A 566 -21.32 5.80 21.72
C VAL A 566 -21.65 4.30 21.71
N ALA A 567 -20.72 3.44 21.28
CA ALA A 567 -20.81 2.00 21.49
C ALA A 567 -20.50 1.58 22.94
N ASN A 568 -20.02 2.50 23.79
CA ASN A 568 -19.77 2.22 25.20
C ASN A 568 -21.10 2.06 25.98
N LYS A 569 -21.12 1.06 26.84
CA LYS A 569 -22.29 0.75 27.69
C LYS A 569 -22.78 1.91 28.59
N ALA A 570 -21.90 2.89 28.84
CA ALA A 570 -22.28 4.10 29.59
C ALA A 570 -23.41 4.90 28.91
N TYR A 571 -23.65 4.74 27.63
CA TYR A 571 -24.73 5.38 26.88
C TYR A 571 -26.09 4.65 26.99
N GLY A 572 -26.19 3.57 27.79
CA GLY A 572 -27.45 2.88 28.14
C GLY A 572 -28.19 2.35 26.89
N ASP A 573 -29.49 2.60 26.84
CA ASP A 573 -30.37 2.10 25.77
C ASP A 573 -30.06 2.68 24.39
N ARG A 574 -29.40 3.82 24.31
CA ARG A 574 -28.95 4.42 23.03
C ARG A 574 -28.01 3.47 22.27
N VAL A 575 -27.14 2.74 22.99
CA VAL A 575 -26.24 1.74 22.37
C VAL A 575 -27.05 0.69 21.60
N ASN A 576 -28.12 0.17 22.23
CA ASN A 576 -28.94 -0.87 21.62
C ASN A 576 -29.66 -0.36 20.38
N LYS A 577 -30.25 0.85 20.46
CA LYS A 577 -30.89 1.50 19.31
C LYS A 577 -29.93 1.69 18.13
N ILE A 578 -28.73 2.20 18.38
CA ILE A 578 -27.74 2.39 17.34
C ILE A 578 -27.27 1.04 16.77
N ARG A 579 -27.08 0.03 17.63
CA ARG A 579 -26.63 -1.32 17.24
C ARG A 579 -27.61 -2.05 16.32
N GLU A 580 -28.90 -1.72 16.40
CA GLU A 580 -29.91 -2.26 15.47
C GLU A 580 -29.65 -1.87 14.01
N TRP A 581 -28.95 -0.75 13.78
CA TRP A 581 -28.66 -0.18 12.48
C TRP A 581 -27.20 -0.39 12.08
N PHE A 582 -26.26 -0.12 12.98
CA PHE A 582 -24.82 -0.22 12.73
C PHE A 582 -24.30 -1.61 13.17
N THR A 583 -24.49 -2.58 12.31
CA THR A 583 -24.30 -4.00 12.64
C THR A 583 -22.88 -4.52 12.42
N THR A 584 -22.01 -3.78 11.74
CA THR A 584 -20.67 -4.20 11.33
C THR A 584 -19.56 -3.75 12.28
N ASN A 585 -18.32 -4.11 12.00
CA ASN A 585 -17.13 -3.68 12.73
C ASN A 585 -16.50 -2.40 12.18
N GLY A 586 -17.15 -1.70 11.26
CA GLY A 586 -16.72 -0.38 10.79
C GLY A 586 -16.75 0.68 11.88
N ILE A 587 -16.10 1.80 11.63
CA ILE A 587 -16.29 3.01 12.43
C ILE A 587 -17.26 3.93 11.68
N TYR A 588 -18.39 4.23 12.31
CA TYR A 588 -19.40 5.13 11.78
C TYR A 588 -19.16 6.54 12.30
N THR A 589 -19.22 7.51 11.42
CA THR A 589 -18.94 8.92 11.72
C THR A 589 -20.17 9.77 11.58
N SER A 590 -20.29 10.79 12.44
CA SER A 590 -21.42 11.73 12.44
C SER A 590 -21.42 12.62 11.20
N THR A 591 -22.60 12.94 10.70
CA THR A 591 -22.83 13.92 9.62
C THR A 591 -22.79 15.37 10.10
N HIS A 592 -22.70 15.59 11.41
CA HIS A 592 -22.57 16.92 12.04
C HIS A 592 -21.12 17.27 12.41
N ASP A 593 -20.15 16.43 12.05
CA ASP A 593 -18.73 16.53 12.47
C ASP A 593 -17.80 16.81 11.30
N LEU A 594 -16.79 17.66 11.53
CA LEU A 594 -15.71 17.93 10.58
C LEU A 594 -14.63 16.84 10.55
N ILE A 595 -14.86 15.65 11.11
CA ILE A 595 -13.86 14.56 11.19
C ILE A 595 -13.28 14.19 9.82
N SER A 596 -14.11 14.20 8.75
CA SER A 596 -13.64 13.92 7.40
C SER A 596 -12.62 14.94 6.90
N LYS A 597 -12.74 16.19 7.31
CA LYS A 597 -11.79 17.28 6.96
C LYS A 597 -10.53 17.23 7.83
N ILE A 598 -10.62 16.79 9.09
CA ILE A 598 -9.46 16.58 9.97
C ILE A 598 -8.61 15.44 9.42
N LEU A 599 -9.21 14.29 9.14
CA LEU A 599 -8.52 13.10 8.65
C LEU A 599 -8.33 13.07 7.13
N GLN A 600 -8.96 13.99 6.40
CA GLN A 600 -8.93 14.10 4.93
C GLN A 600 -9.26 12.76 4.25
N PHE A 601 -10.36 12.11 4.65
CA PHE A 601 -10.82 10.85 4.09
C PHE A 601 -12.06 11.02 3.20
N ASP A 602 -12.19 10.10 2.27
CA ASP A 602 -13.43 9.69 1.60
C ASP A 602 -13.83 8.29 2.08
N VAL A 603 -15.09 7.92 1.85
CA VAL A 603 -15.64 6.64 2.34
C VAL A 603 -15.63 5.56 1.25
N ASP A 604 -14.79 5.72 0.23
CA ASP A 604 -14.68 4.81 -0.93
C ASP A 604 -13.96 3.48 -0.62
N GLY A 605 -13.69 3.22 0.65
CA GLY A 605 -12.96 2.07 1.15
C GLY A 605 -11.77 2.43 2.03
N ASP A 606 -11.64 3.70 2.39
CA ASP A 606 -10.65 4.17 3.36
C ASP A 606 -10.86 3.50 4.73
N LYS A 607 -9.74 3.27 5.41
CA LYS A 607 -9.72 2.70 6.75
C LYS A 607 -9.11 3.67 7.75
N SER A 608 -9.77 3.86 8.87
CA SER A 608 -9.18 4.51 10.04
C SER A 608 -8.36 3.52 10.86
N LEU A 609 -7.24 3.96 11.40
CA LEU A 609 -6.62 3.36 12.56
C LEU A 609 -7.34 3.92 13.80
N VAL A 610 -8.20 3.13 14.40
CA VAL A 610 -8.92 3.48 15.61
C VAL A 610 -8.13 2.97 16.80
N ILE A 611 -7.77 3.86 17.74
CA ILE A 611 -6.98 3.53 18.94
C ILE A 611 -7.85 3.74 20.18
N GLY A 612 -7.95 2.69 21.00
CA GLY A 612 -8.63 2.71 22.30
C GLY A 612 -7.66 2.63 23.49
N ASP A 613 -6.36 2.79 23.29
CA ASP A 613 -5.37 2.86 24.37
C ASP A 613 -5.53 4.17 25.15
N SER A 614 -5.91 4.10 26.43
CA SER A 614 -6.25 5.29 27.24
C SER A 614 -5.06 6.24 27.46
N VAL A 615 -3.84 5.70 27.52
CA VAL A 615 -2.61 6.53 27.64
C VAL A 615 -2.39 7.29 26.35
N PHE A 616 -2.47 6.59 25.21
CA PHE A 616 -2.29 7.21 23.91
C PHE A 616 -3.36 8.26 23.62
N VAL A 617 -4.64 7.95 23.86
CA VAL A 617 -5.76 8.87 23.65
C VAL A 617 -5.59 10.14 24.48
N ARG A 618 -5.19 10.03 25.76
CA ARG A 618 -4.93 11.20 26.62
C ARG A 618 -3.79 12.07 26.11
N ILE A 619 -2.70 11.47 25.65
CA ILE A 619 -1.56 12.21 25.07
C ILE A 619 -2.00 12.92 23.79
N ALA A 620 -2.72 12.22 22.92
CA ALA A 620 -3.24 12.78 21.67
C ALA A 620 -4.22 13.93 21.93
N GLU A 621 -5.16 13.79 22.87
CA GLU A 621 -6.14 14.81 23.27
C GLU A 621 -5.42 16.10 23.73
N ARG A 622 -4.40 15.98 24.58
CA ARG A 622 -3.58 17.12 25.04
C ARG A 622 -2.87 17.84 23.89
N ASN A 623 -2.30 17.08 22.94
CA ASN A 623 -1.55 17.65 21.82
C ASN A 623 -2.47 18.24 20.72
N MET A 624 -3.73 17.85 20.68
CA MET A 624 -4.71 18.27 19.68
C MET A 624 -5.69 19.33 20.21
N ASN A 625 -5.47 19.87 21.40
CA ASN A 625 -6.31 20.92 21.94
C ASN A 625 -6.24 22.19 21.05
N GLY A 626 -7.41 22.73 20.67
CA GLY A 626 -7.53 23.93 19.84
C GLY A 626 -7.20 23.74 18.35
N ILE A 627 -6.98 22.50 17.89
CA ILE A 627 -6.70 22.22 16.48
C ILE A 627 -7.97 22.22 15.67
N VAL A 628 -7.86 22.77 14.46
CA VAL A 628 -8.93 22.83 13.46
C VAL A 628 -8.43 22.19 12.16
N PRO A 629 -9.35 21.67 11.33
CA PRO A 629 -9.00 21.10 10.04
C PRO A 629 -8.41 22.14 9.08
N LEU A 630 -7.61 21.67 8.12
CA LEU A 630 -7.14 22.46 6.99
C LEU A 630 -8.17 22.38 5.86
N TYR A 631 -8.45 23.50 5.23
CA TYR A 631 -9.32 23.58 4.08
C TYR A 631 -8.67 24.41 2.96
N TYR A 632 -8.73 23.94 1.74
CA TYR A 632 -8.20 24.59 0.53
C TYR A 632 -8.94 24.09 -0.70
N ASN A 633 -8.95 24.87 -1.76
CA ASN A 633 -9.62 24.53 -3.00
C ASN A 633 -8.68 23.75 -3.92
N MET A 634 -9.22 22.73 -4.59
CA MET A 634 -8.51 21.95 -5.60
C MET A 634 -9.18 22.12 -6.96
N ARG A 635 -8.44 22.66 -7.93
CA ARG A 635 -8.93 22.79 -9.30
C ARG A 635 -9.07 21.41 -9.96
N LYS A 636 -10.06 21.26 -10.84
CA LYS A 636 -10.26 20.07 -11.67
C LYS A 636 -9.64 20.34 -13.04
N ALA A 637 -8.92 19.33 -13.60
CA ALA A 637 -8.47 19.43 -14.98
C ALA A 637 -9.65 19.38 -15.96
N GLU A 638 -9.58 20.22 -17.00
CA GLU A 638 -10.59 20.28 -18.05
C GLU A 638 -10.65 18.96 -18.83
N PRO A 639 -11.85 18.55 -19.27
CA PRO A 639 -12.00 17.41 -20.15
C PRO A 639 -11.26 17.62 -21.47
N LYS A 640 -10.69 16.55 -22.01
CA LYS A 640 -10.05 16.52 -23.34
C LYS A 640 -10.62 15.37 -24.16
N LEU A 641 -10.63 15.51 -25.48
CA LEU A 641 -10.93 14.41 -26.38
C LEU A 641 -9.90 13.30 -26.18
N LEU A 642 -10.38 12.06 -26.06
CA LEU A 642 -9.54 10.89 -25.87
C LEU A 642 -8.93 10.45 -27.21
N ASN A 643 -7.65 10.56 -27.34
CA ASN A 643 -6.84 10.07 -28.46
C ASN A 643 -5.42 9.76 -27.98
N ASN A 644 -4.61 9.12 -28.82
CA ASN A 644 -3.25 8.72 -28.43
C ASN A 644 -2.39 9.88 -27.95
N LYS A 645 -2.53 11.06 -28.53
CA LYS A 645 -1.79 12.27 -28.15
C LYS A 645 -2.18 12.74 -26.75
N SER A 646 -3.47 12.94 -26.49
CA SER A 646 -3.95 13.40 -25.18
C SER A 646 -3.66 12.38 -24.07
N ILE A 647 -3.76 11.08 -24.37
CA ILE A 647 -3.41 9.99 -23.45
C ILE A 647 -1.93 10.07 -23.08
N TYR A 648 -1.04 10.16 -24.07
CA TYR A 648 0.40 10.28 -23.79
C TYR A 648 0.73 11.55 -23.01
N GLU A 649 0.20 12.71 -23.41
CA GLU A 649 0.42 13.97 -22.70
C GLU A 649 0.00 13.90 -21.23
N GLY A 650 -1.18 13.34 -20.95
CA GLY A 650 -1.68 13.14 -19.60
C GLY A 650 -0.78 12.21 -18.77
N LEU A 651 -0.35 11.09 -19.35
CA LEU A 651 0.56 10.14 -18.70
C LEU A 651 1.95 10.74 -18.47
N ASN A 652 2.52 11.40 -19.46
CA ASN A 652 3.82 12.05 -19.33
C ASN A 652 3.82 13.10 -18.21
N ALA A 653 2.80 13.98 -18.21
CA ALA A 653 2.63 14.95 -17.14
C ALA A 653 2.54 14.28 -15.76
N ALA A 654 1.75 13.22 -15.63
CA ALA A 654 1.61 12.49 -14.38
C ALA A 654 2.89 11.75 -13.95
N PHE A 655 3.65 11.18 -14.89
CA PHE A 655 4.92 10.48 -14.60
C PHE A 655 6.03 11.44 -14.16
N VAL A 656 6.01 12.68 -14.63
CA VAL A 656 7.01 13.70 -14.31
C VAL A 656 6.59 14.59 -13.14
N GLY A 657 5.32 14.68 -12.88
CA GLY A 657 4.64 15.76 -12.14
C GLY A 657 4.89 15.90 -10.65
N GLY A 658 5.62 14.99 -9.99
CA GLY A 658 5.99 15.26 -8.62
C GLY A 658 6.36 14.06 -7.76
N ASN A 659 7.21 14.33 -6.79
CA ASN A 659 7.64 13.35 -5.78
C ASN A 659 7.00 13.69 -4.43
N ILE A 660 5.89 13.03 -4.10
CA ILE A 660 5.19 13.13 -2.80
C ILE A 660 6.18 12.98 -1.63
N GLY A 661 7.19 12.11 -1.79
CA GLY A 661 8.19 11.86 -0.77
C GLY A 661 9.01 13.08 -0.37
N ILE A 662 9.20 14.06 -1.24
CA ILE A 662 9.92 15.30 -0.91
C ILE A 662 9.14 16.10 0.13
N TYR A 663 7.85 16.34 -0.11
CA TYR A 663 7.00 17.13 0.79
C TYR A 663 6.80 16.44 2.13
N SER A 664 6.49 15.15 2.15
CA SER A 664 6.36 14.40 3.40
C SER A 664 7.67 14.31 4.19
N ASN A 665 8.84 14.25 3.52
CA ASN A 665 10.14 14.32 4.19
C ASN A 665 10.41 15.69 4.77
N ASN A 666 10.07 16.77 4.06
CA ASN A 666 10.22 18.14 4.55
C ASN A 666 9.34 18.40 5.78
N ILE A 667 8.10 17.92 5.76
CA ILE A 667 7.22 17.97 6.94
C ILE A 667 7.85 17.22 8.12
N SER A 668 8.43 16.04 7.89
CA SER A 668 9.11 15.31 8.96
C SER A 668 10.37 15.99 9.46
N LYS A 669 11.11 16.76 8.62
CA LYS A 669 12.22 17.60 9.07
C LYS A 669 11.72 18.68 10.03
N ILE A 670 10.61 19.34 9.70
CA ILE A 670 10.04 20.39 10.55
C ILE A 670 9.60 19.82 11.90
N TRP A 671 8.79 18.75 11.93
CA TRP A 671 8.29 18.13 13.16
C TRP A 671 9.42 17.64 14.09
N ASN A 672 10.59 17.30 13.55
CA ASN A 672 11.74 16.81 14.34
C ASN A 672 12.84 17.87 14.47
N ASN A 673 12.56 19.14 14.18
CA ASN A 673 13.47 20.25 14.41
C ASN A 673 13.49 20.65 15.89
N ASP A 674 14.62 21.17 16.34
CA ASP A 674 14.83 21.58 17.74
C ASP A 674 13.88 22.71 18.18
N VAL A 675 13.23 23.39 17.25
CA VAL A 675 12.21 24.40 17.55
C VAL A 675 11.05 23.83 18.38
N PHE A 676 10.67 22.56 18.16
CA PHE A 676 9.62 21.92 18.96
C PHE A 676 10.10 21.44 20.35
N ILE A 677 11.39 21.45 20.60
CA ILE A 677 12.01 21.06 21.88
C ILE A 677 12.30 22.31 22.72
N ASN A 678 12.98 23.30 22.16
CA ASN A 678 13.54 24.43 22.87
C ASN A 678 13.04 25.80 22.37
N GLY A 679 12.25 25.84 21.27
CA GLY A 679 11.79 27.09 20.67
C GLY A 679 10.67 27.78 21.46
N THR A 680 10.51 29.07 21.22
CA THR A 680 9.39 29.87 21.72
C THR A 680 8.06 29.45 21.09
N GLU A 681 6.92 29.80 21.66
CA GLU A 681 5.61 29.51 21.10
C GLU A 681 5.41 30.17 19.72
N GLU A 682 5.97 31.37 19.50
CA GLU A 682 5.93 32.06 18.22
C GLU A 682 6.71 31.30 17.13
N GLU A 683 7.90 30.80 17.47
CA GLU A 683 8.72 29.98 16.56
C GLU A 683 8.02 28.64 16.21
N LYS A 684 7.39 28.02 17.22
CA LYS A 684 6.60 26.80 17.02
C LYS A 684 5.40 27.04 16.10
N GLU A 685 4.69 28.14 16.29
CA GLU A 685 3.55 28.50 15.44
C GLU A 685 4.00 28.78 14.00
N HIS A 686 5.12 29.49 13.82
CA HIS A 686 5.71 29.71 12.50
C HIS A 686 6.06 28.37 11.80
N ALA A 687 6.68 27.42 12.53
CA ALA A 687 6.98 26.09 12.01
C ALA A 687 5.70 25.32 11.66
N ILE A 688 4.65 25.40 12.50
CA ILE A 688 3.34 24.78 12.24
C ILE A 688 2.71 25.37 10.97
N ASN A 689 2.79 26.67 10.74
CA ASN A 689 2.28 27.31 9.54
C ASN A 689 3.04 26.84 8.28
N CYS A 690 4.34 26.60 8.36
CA CYS A 690 5.10 25.95 7.30
C CYS A 690 4.62 24.51 7.04
N VAL A 691 4.29 23.74 8.09
CA VAL A 691 3.71 22.39 7.96
C VAL A 691 2.36 22.46 7.25
N LYS A 692 1.44 23.36 7.65
CA LYS A 692 0.12 23.52 7.02
C LYS A 692 0.24 23.75 5.51
N ARG A 693 1.12 24.68 5.09
CA ARG A 693 1.39 25.00 3.68
C ARG A 693 1.96 23.78 2.92
N LEU A 694 2.89 23.06 3.53
CA LEU A 694 3.44 21.83 2.94
C LEU A 694 2.41 20.71 2.84
N CYS A 695 1.45 20.59 3.77
CA CYS A 695 0.35 19.64 3.69
C CYS A 695 -0.57 19.95 2.51
N CYS A 696 -0.94 21.23 2.33
CA CYS A 696 -1.70 21.70 1.18
C CYS A 696 -0.99 21.33 -0.14
N GLN A 697 0.29 21.69 -0.26
CA GLN A 697 1.10 21.37 -1.45
C GLN A 697 1.27 19.85 -1.67
N ASN A 698 1.42 19.07 -0.61
CA ASN A 698 1.52 17.61 -0.70
C ASN A 698 0.26 17.01 -1.31
N ASN A 699 -0.92 17.53 -0.98
CA ASN A 699 -2.19 17.06 -1.54
C ASN A 699 -2.35 17.46 -3.01
N PHE A 700 -1.91 18.65 -3.41
CA PHE A 700 -1.83 19.01 -4.84
C PHE A 700 -0.92 18.03 -5.61
N VAL A 701 0.21 17.59 -5.02
CA VAL A 701 1.10 16.62 -5.66
C VAL A 701 0.49 15.20 -5.68
N ILE A 702 -0.23 14.79 -4.62
CA ILE A 702 -0.93 13.49 -4.59
C ILE A 702 -1.96 13.41 -5.71
N ASP A 703 -2.75 14.47 -5.92
CA ASP A 703 -3.80 14.48 -6.92
C ASP A 703 -3.36 15.04 -8.28
N TYR A 704 -2.10 15.46 -8.42
CA TYR A 704 -1.57 16.01 -9.67
C TYR A 704 -1.80 15.10 -10.86
N ALA A 705 -1.67 13.79 -10.69
CA ALA A 705 -1.96 12.82 -11.74
C ALA A 705 -3.40 12.91 -12.30
N LYS A 706 -4.35 13.43 -11.50
CA LYS A 706 -5.76 13.58 -11.88
C LYS A 706 -6.12 15.02 -12.23
N THR A 707 -5.51 15.99 -11.54
CA THR A 707 -5.87 17.40 -11.63
C THR A 707 -4.99 18.19 -12.60
N LEU A 708 -3.74 17.76 -12.78
CA LEU A 708 -2.68 18.49 -13.48
C LEU A 708 -2.47 19.91 -12.90
N TYR A 709 -2.85 20.11 -11.64
CA TYR A 709 -2.78 21.36 -10.92
C TYR A 709 -1.81 21.26 -9.74
N LYS A 710 -0.77 22.07 -9.75
CA LYS A 710 0.26 22.17 -8.72
C LYS A 710 0.81 23.59 -8.69
N PRO A 711 0.18 24.50 -7.95
CA PRO A 711 0.69 25.86 -7.78
C PRO A 711 2.05 25.84 -7.05
N GLU A 712 2.92 26.78 -7.38
CA GLU A 712 4.24 26.93 -6.73
C GLU A 712 4.14 27.88 -5.55
N PHE A 713 5.00 27.69 -4.56
CA PHE A 713 5.09 28.64 -3.44
C PHE A 713 5.62 29.99 -3.91
N PRO A 714 5.02 31.11 -3.47
CA PRO A 714 5.67 32.41 -3.56
C PRO A 714 7.07 32.36 -2.94
N GLU A 715 8.00 33.15 -3.50
CA GLU A 715 9.41 33.12 -3.10
C GLU A 715 9.61 33.31 -1.58
N LYS A 716 8.89 34.24 -0.98
CA LYS A 716 8.92 34.49 0.48
C LYS A 716 8.58 33.24 1.28
N ILE A 717 7.46 32.60 0.94
CA ILE A 717 7.00 31.35 1.58
C ILE A 717 7.99 30.23 1.36
N GLY A 718 8.48 30.08 0.12
CA GLY A 718 9.50 29.08 -0.21
C GLY A 718 10.78 29.24 0.62
N ASN A 719 11.22 30.48 0.85
CA ASN A 719 12.39 30.78 1.66
C ASN A 719 12.16 30.52 3.16
N GLU A 720 10.97 30.83 3.69
CA GLU A 720 10.58 30.48 5.06
C GLU A 720 10.63 28.95 5.28
N ILE A 721 10.05 28.18 4.38
CA ILE A 721 10.08 26.71 4.44
C ILE A 721 11.51 26.18 4.35
N LYS A 722 12.36 26.76 3.49
CA LYS A 722 13.76 26.35 3.33
C LYS A 722 14.57 26.49 4.61
N LYS A 723 14.26 27.45 5.49
CA LYS A 723 14.95 27.60 6.80
C LYS A 723 14.90 26.32 7.62
N PHE A 724 13.79 25.58 7.59
CA PHE A 724 13.62 24.30 8.29
C PHE A 724 14.01 23.08 7.45
N THR A 725 14.02 23.18 6.10
CA THR A 725 14.11 22.01 5.23
C THR A 725 15.46 21.85 4.53
N ASN A 726 16.39 22.81 4.67
CA ASN A 726 17.75 22.69 4.16
C ASN A 726 18.62 21.70 4.94
N GLU A 727 18.20 21.32 6.14
CA GLU A 727 18.87 20.33 6.95
C GLU A 727 18.79 18.92 6.34
N LYS A 728 19.64 18.02 6.87
CA LYS A 728 19.57 16.58 6.57
C LYS A 728 18.23 16.00 7.06
N LEU A 729 17.97 14.76 6.70
CA LEU A 729 16.78 14.05 7.14
C LEU A 729 16.85 13.75 8.65
N PRO A 730 15.71 13.60 9.36
CA PRO A 730 15.70 13.23 10.77
C PRO A 730 16.45 11.94 11.05
N ALA A 731 17.14 11.86 12.20
CA ALA A 731 18.00 10.74 12.58
C ALA A 731 17.32 9.37 12.50
N PHE A 732 16.06 9.27 12.89
CA PHE A 732 15.31 8.00 12.86
C PHE A 732 15.06 7.46 11.42
N PHE A 733 15.31 8.25 10.37
CA PHE A 733 15.24 7.77 8.98
C PHE A 733 16.32 6.72 8.65
N GLU A 734 17.36 6.61 9.48
CA GLU A 734 18.26 5.45 9.48
C GLU A 734 17.45 4.13 9.58
N TYR A 735 16.37 4.12 10.37
CA TYR A 735 15.50 2.95 10.55
C TYR A 735 14.23 2.98 9.70
N ALA A 736 13.65 4.15 9.47
CA ALA A 736 12.37 4.28 8.78
C ALA A 736 12.49 4.18 7.26
N LYS A 737 13.63 4.60 6.69
CA LYS A 737 13.82 4.70 5.23
C LYS A 737 15.20 4.19 4.77
N ASP A 738 15.90 3.43 5.60
CA ASP A 738 17.23 2.86 5.30
C ASP A 738 18.23 3.91 4.77
N LYS A 739 18.28 5.06 5.44
CA LYS A 739 19.20 6.13 5.09
C LYS A 739 20.55 5.95 5.77
N ASP A 740 21.62 6.26 5.05
CA ASP A 740 22.96 6.25 5.60
C ASP A 740 23.10 7.33 6.68
N LYS A 741 23.97 7.12 7.66
CA LYS A 741 24.25 8.08 8.74
C LYS A 741 24.70 9.46 8.21
N SER A 742 25.38 9.51 7.08
CA SER A 742 25.78 10.76 6.41
C SER A 742 24.61 11.58 5.88
N GLN A 743 23.43 10.97 5.67
CA GLN A 743 22.23 11.60 5.12
C GLN A 743 21.25 12.10 6.18
N VAL A 744 21.49 11.78 7.44
CA VAL A 744 20.62 12.13 8.57
C VAL A 744 21.30 13.08 9.53
N THR A 745 20.49 13.80 10.35
CA THR A 745 20.98 14.67 11.44
C THR A 745 21.49 13.83 12.62
N ASN A 746 22.17 14.47 13.56
CA ASN A 746 22.38 13.91 14.89
C ASN A 746 21.02 13.68 15.58
N ARG A 747 20.95 12.76 16.55
CA ARG A 747 19.74 12.53 17.33
C ARG A 747 19.53 13.67 18.31
N ASN A 748 18.33 14.21 18.28
CA ASN A 748 17.84 15.17 19.25
C ASN A 748 16.75 14.54 20.14
N ASP A 749 16.17 15.33 21.04
CA ASP A 749 15.18 14.89 22.01
C ASP A 749 13.74 14.83 21.46
N SER A 750 13.55 14.87 20.13
CA SER A 750 12.22 14.64 19.55
C SER A 750 11.73 13.21 19.84
N LEU A 751 10.42 13.05 19.98
CA LEU A 751 9.79 11.79 20.39
C LEU A 751 10.32 10.57 19.60
N VAL A 752 10.32 10.66 18.27
CA VAL A 752 10.70 9.52 17.45
C VAL A 752 12.20 9.19 17.55
N ASN A 753 13.06 10.21 17.74
CA ASN A 753 14.49 10.00 17.97
C ASN A 753 14.78 9.36 19.35
N LYS A 754 14.02 9.68 20.39
CA LYS A 754 14.11 9.07 21.74
C LYS A 754 13.82 7.56 21.72
N LEU A 755 13.04 7.04 20.75
CA LEU A 755 12.76 5.61 20.67
C LEU A 755 14.01 4.74 20.47
N TYR A 756 15.09 5.30 19.92
CA TYR A 756 16.35 4.56 19.79
C TYR A 756 16.88 4.04 21.14
N SER A 757 16.85 4.88 22.18
CA SER A 757 17.31 4.52 23.52
C SER A 757 16.31 3.65 24.28
N ARG A 758 15.02 3.77 23.98
CA ARG A 758 13.94 3.02 24.65
C ARG A 758 13.79 1.60 24.12
N ILE A 759 14.18 1.33 22.86
CA ILE A 759 13.99 0.03 22.21
C ILE A 759 15.32 -0.76 22.26
N PRO A 760 15.45 -1.76 23.16
CA PRO A 760 16.68 -2.53 23.32
C PRO A 760 16.93 -3.45 22.11
N ASN A 761 18.21 -3.70 21.82
CA ASN A 761 18.63 -4.68 20.80
C ASN A 761 19.54 -5.74 21.43
N LYS A 762 19.04 -6.50 22.39
CA LYS A 762 19.78 -7.58 23.05
C LYS A 762 19.76 -8.85 22.19
N PRO A 763 20.82 -9.67 22.18
CA PRO A 763 20.82 -10.97 21.52
C PRO A 763 19.69 -11.88 22.04
N ILE A 764 19.15 -12.74 21.17
CA ILE A 764 18.16 -13.73 21.56
C ILE A 764 18.87 -14.89 22.27
N ASN A 765 18.40 -15.25 23.46
CA ASN A 765 18.84 -16.46 24.14
C ASN A 765 17.88 -17.61 23.81
N THR A 766 18.35 -18.57 23.01
CA THR A 766 17.59 -19.78 22.65
C THR A 766 17.91 -20.98 23.52
N ARG A 767 18.79 -20.83 24.54
CA ARG A 767 19.16 -21.91 25.48
C ARG A 767 18.08 -22.01 26.55
N GLY A 768 17.61 -23.20 26.82
CA GLY A 768 16.63 -23.46 27.89
C GLY A 768 15.17 -23.63 27.43
N MET A 769 14.91 -23.61 26.13
CA MET A 769 13.57 -23.88 25.62
C MET A 769 13.25 -25.37 25.66
N LYS A 770 12.15 -25.72 26.35
CA LYS A 770 11.67 -27.12 26.45
C LYS A 770 10.68 -27.42 25.29
N LEU A 771 11.21 -27.47 24.04
CA LEU A 771 10.38 -27.70 22.83
C LEU A 771 10.33 -29.18 22.38
N GLY A 772 10.97 -30.08 23.12
CA GLY A 772 11.17 -31.46 22.67
C GLY A 772 12.27 -31.59 21.62
N LYS A 773 12.71 -32.84 21.35
CA LYS A 773 13.75 -33.10 20.36
C LYS A 773 13.17 -33.11 18.95
N LEU A 774 13.84 -32.43 18.03
CA LEU A 774 13.45 -32.44 16.60
C LEU A 774 13.75 -33.84 16.04
N ASN A 775 12.71 -34.50 15.54
CA ASN A 775 12.82 -35.71 14.72
C ASN A 775 12.35 -35.36 13.30
N TYR A 776 13.31 -35.15 12.38
CA TYR A 776 13.03 -34.73 11.01
C TYR A 776 12.34 -35.83 10.18
N GLN A 777 12.47 -37.09 10.55
CA GLN A 777 11.78 -38.21 9.87
C GLN A 777 10.26 -38.06 9.88
N LYS A 778 9.70 -37.34 10.86
CA LYS A 778 8.26 -37.01 10.85
C LYS A 778 7.85 -36.11 9.70
N MET A 779 8.78 -35.45 9.06
CA MET A 779 8.53 -34.58 7.88
C MET A 779 8.55 -35.35 6.56
N MET A 780 8.87 -36.66 6.59
CA MET A 780 9.04 -37.51 5.41
C MET A 780 7.87 -38.50 5.27
N HIS A 781 7.56 -38.86 4.04
CA HIS A 781 6.70 -40.00 3.72
C HIS A 781 7.51 -41.29 3.77
N ASN A 782 8.66 -41.32 3.09
CA ASN A 782 9.58 -42.44 3.08
C ASN A 782 10.86 -42.14 3.87
N VAL A 783 10.98 -42.69 5.09
CA VAL A 783 12.10 -42.42 5.97
C VAL A 783 13.42 -43.14 5.57
N ASN A 784 13.34 -44.15 4.69
CA ASN A 784 14.48 -44.93 4.25
C ASN A 784 15.09 -44.41 2.92
N ILE A 785 14.64 -43.28 2.42
CA ILE A 785 15.09 -42.71 1.14
C ILE A 785 16.52 -42.18 1.29
N ILE A 786 17.32 -42.38 0.27
CA ILE A 786 18.67 -41.82 0.15
C ILE A 786 18.63 -40.72 -0.91
N CYS A 787 19.17 -39.54 -0.60
CA CYS A 787 19.28 -38.46 -1.56
C CYS A 787 20.44 -38.71 -2.54
N PRO A 788 20.15 -38.88 -3.85
CA PRO A 788 21.20 -39.03 -4.87
C PRO A 788 22.06 -37.78 -4.97
N LYS A 789 23.32 -37.96 -5.41
CA LYS A 789 24.26 -36.87 -5.60
C LYS A 789 23.77 -35.84 -6.62
N GLU A 790 23.08 -36.27 -7.67
CA GLU A 790 22.50 -35.39 -8.70
C GLU A 790 21.45 -34.43 -8.10
N VAL A 791 20.54 -34.92 -7.26
CA VAL A 791 19.51 -34.11 -6.59
C VAL A 791 20.15 -33.10 -5.62
N SER A 792 21.12 -33.57 -4.80
CA SER A 792 21.78 -32.69 -3.84
C SER A 792 22.63 -31.62 -4.52
N LYS A 793 23.32 -31.94 -5.62
CA LYS A 793 24.12 -31.01 -6.43
C LYS A 793 23.21 -29.97 -7.10
N LEU A 794 22.13 -30.41 -7.74
CA LEU A 794 21.16 -29.51 -8.36
C LEU A 794 20.55 -28.55 -7.31
N TYR A 795 20.22 -29.06 -6.12
CA TYR A 795 19.71 -28.19 -5.04
C TYR A 795 20.72 -27.12 -4.64
N ASP A 796 21.99 -27.46 -4.46
CA ASP A 796 23.02 -26.51 -4.05
C ASP A 796 23.25 -25.44 -5.14
N GLU A 797 23.22 -25.81 -6.42
CA GLU A 797 23.30 -24.90 -7.55
C GLU A 797 22.10 -23.93 -7.61
N LEU A 798 20.88 -24.47 -7.50
CA LEU A 798 19.66 -23.66 -7.51
C LEU A 798 19.55 -22.77 -6.26
N ASN A 799 19.94 -23.28 -5.09
CA ASN A 799 19.96 -22.49 -3.86
C ASN A 799 20.96 -21.32 -3.97
N LYS A 800 22.10 -21.51 -4.60
CA LYS A 800 23.06 -20.43 -4.85
C LYS A 800 22.49 -19.41 -5.86
N LYS A 801 21.84 -19.87 -6.94
CA LYS A 801 21.24 -19.03 -7.97
C LYS A 801 20.06 -18.21 -7.44
N TYR A 802 19.15 -18.83 -6.71
CA TYR A 802 17.87 -18.23 -6.31
C TYR A 802 17.82 -17.71 -4.87
N ARG A 803 18.82 -18.02 -4.02
CA ARG A 803 18.90 -17.55 -2.63
C ARG A 803 18.73 -16.04 -2.50
N TYR A 804 19.33 -15.28 -3.41
CA TYR A 804 19.23 -13.82 -3.44
C TYR A 804 17.79 -13.38 -3.76
N MET A 805 17.14 -14.01 -4.74
CA MET A 805 15.79 -13.66 -5.18
C MET A 805 14.72 -14.01 -4.14
N VAL A 806 14.84 -15.15 -3.48
CA VAL A 806 13.91 -15.58 -2.41
C VAL A 806 14.02 -14.66 -1.17
N ASN A 807 15.18 -14.05 -0.97
CA ASN A 807 15.42 -13.09 0.12
C ASN A 807 15.07 -11.64 -0.24
N MET A 808 14.92 -11.32 -1.51
CA MET A 808 14.52 -9.98 -1.93
C MET A 808 13.07 -9.71 -1.50
N LYS A 809 12.91 -8.79 -0.56
CA LYS A 809 11.63 -8.16 -0.22
C LYS A 809 11.20 -7.12 -1.28
N ASP A 810 11.68 -7.27 -2.50
CA ASP A 810 11.44 -6.29 -3.52
C ASP A 810 10.00 -6.41 -4.03
N GLU A 811 9.25 -5.34 -3.98
CA GLU A 811 7.90 -5.22 -4.56
C GLU A 811 7.87 -5.56 -6.07
N TYR A 812 9.04 -5.69 -6.69
CA TYR A 812 9.22 -5.98 -8.11
C TYR A 812 9.21 -7.47 -8.45
N ILE A 813 9.42 -8.38 -7.48
CA ILE A 813 9.46 -9.83 -7.73
C ILE A 813 8.28 -10.50 -7.00
N ASN A 814 7.10 -10.28 -7.56
CA ASN A 814 5.88 -10.91 -7.03
C ASN A 814 5.55 -12.22 -7.79
N ASN A 815 6.60 -12.98 -8.15
CA ASN A 815 6.47 -14.20 -8.98
C ASN A 815 6.90 -15.48 -8.24
N LEU A 816 6.87 -15.45 -6.92
CA LEU A 816 7.40 -16.55 -6.11
C LEU A 816 6.75 -17.89 -6.44
N ARG A 817 5.43 -17.94 -6.69
CA ARG A 817 4.75 -19.20 -7.08
C ARG A 817 5.22 -19.71 -8.44
N TYR A 818 5.39 -18.82 -9.41
CA TYR A 818 5.92 -19.15 -10.75
C TYR A 818 7.35 -19.70 -10.64
N MET A 819 8.22 -19.04 -9.87
CA MET A 819 9.58 -19.51 -9.62
C MET A 819 9.62 -20.88 -8.95
N ALA A 820 8.76 -21.13 -7.96
CA ALA A 820 8.69 -22.44 -7.32
C ALA A 820 8.33 -23.54 -8.32
N CYS A 821 7.39 -23.28 -9.23
CA CYS A 821 7.04 -24.21 -10.31
C CYS A 821 8.22 -24.45 -11.27
N SER A 822 8.88 -23.38 -11.72
CA SER A 822 10.06 -23.47 -12.60
C SER A 822 11.20 -24.27 -11.96
N ILE A 823 11.44 -24.09 -10.66
CA ILE A 823 12.45 -24.82 -9.91
C ILE A 823 12.06 -26.29 -9.78
N ARG A 824 10.82 -26.61 -9.43
CA ARG A 824 10.35 -28.00 -9.32
C ARG A 824 10.44 -28.74 -10.63
N ASN A 825 10.09 -28.10 -11.74
CA ASN A 825 10.21 -28.71 -13.07
C ASN A 825 11.65 -29.19 -13.35
N GLN A 826 12.67 -28.41 -12.98
CA GLN A 826 14.08 -28.82 -13.14
C GLN A 826 14.44 -30.05 -12.31
N PHE A 827 13.79 -30.28 -11.17
CA PHE A 827 13.95 -31.54 -10.42
C PHE A 827 13.14 -32.68 -11.04
N SER A 828 11.95 -32.40 -11.58
CA SER A 828 11.12 -33.40 -12.28
C SER A 828 11.79 -33.96 -13.51
N ASP A 829 12.64 -33.16 -14.18
CA ASP A 829 13.46 -33.59 -15.33
C ASP A 829 14.47 -34.71 -14.95
N LEU A 830 14.77 -34.89 -13.65
CA LEU A 830 15.56 -36.02 -13.14
C LEU A 830 14.75 -37.33 -13.02
N GLY A 831 13.45 -37.33 -13.35
CA GLY A 831 12.57 -38.50 -13.33
C GLY A 831 11.94 -38.82 -11.97
N TYR A 832 12.03 -37.94 -10.98
CA TYR A 832 11.43 -38.11 -9.65
C TYR A 832 10.16 -37.28 -9.46
N THR A 833 9.25 -37.79 -8.64
CA THR A 833 8.06 -37.03 -8.24
C THR A 833 8.42 -35.96 -7.20
N ASP A 834 7.63 -34.90 -7.13
CA ASP A 834 7.81 -33.83 -6.13
C ASP A 834 7.83 -34.33 -4.68
N GLU A 835 7.02 -35.37 -4.35
CA GLU A 835 6.99 -35.99 -3.02
C GLU A 835 8.29 -36.69 -2.71
N THR A 836 8.81 -37.44 -3.69
CA THR A 836 10.11 -38.15 -3.58
C THR A 836 11.27 -37.14 -3.41
N ILE A 837 11.27 -36.08 -4.19
CA ILE A 837 12.27 -35.00 -4.07
C ILE A 837 12.16 -34.31 -2.70
N ALA A 838 10.95 -34.08 -2.19
CA ALA A 838 10.75 -33.49 -0.86
C ALA A 838 11.40 -34.34 0.23
N ASP A 839 11.20 -35.68 0.20
CA ASP A 839 11.79 -36.60 1.17
C ASP A 839 13.33 -36.65 1.04
N MET A 840 13.86 -36.77 -0.19
CA MET A 840 15.28 -36.71 -0.47
C MET A 840 15.93 -35.43 0.07
N LEU A 841 15.29 -34.28 -0.13
CA LEU A 841 15.79 -33.01 0.36
C LEU A 841 15.66 -32.85 1.87
N VAL A 842 14.64 -33.41 2.52
CA VAL A 842 14.55 -33.49 3.99
C VAL A 842 15.72 -34.27 4.53
N GLN A 843 15.97 -35.48 3.99
CA GLN A 843 17.12 -36.31 4.39
C GLN A 843 18.45 -35.55 4.20
N TYR A 844 18.63 -34.89 3.04
CA TYR A 844 19.85 -34.15 2.73
C TYR A 844 20.08 -32.94 3.64
N LEU A 845 19.04 -32.16 3.91
CA LEU A 845 19.15 -30.88 4.64
C LEU A 845 19.08 -31.04 6.14
N TYR A 846 18.25 -31.94 6.63
CA TYR A 846 18.02 -32.14 8.06
C TYR A 846 18.87 -33.29 8.62
N GLY A 847 19.09 -34.35 7.87
CA GLY A 847 19.97 -35.48 8.25
C GLY A 847 21.44 -35.03 8.37
N ASN A 848 21.86 -34.06 7.55
CA ASN A 848 23.21 -33.49 7.58
C ASN A 848 23.31 -32.12 8.27
N GLU A 849 22.28 -31.70 8.97
CA GLU A 849 22.18 -30.38 9.66
C GLU A 849 22.60 -29.18 8.82
N LYS A 850 22.33 -29.21 7.51
CA LYS A 850 22.74 -28.14 6.59
C LYS A 850 21.98 -26.82 6.85
N ARG A 851 22.62 -25.72 6.51
CA ARG A 851 22.00 -24.38 6.45
C ARG A 851 21.40 -24.12 5.06
N GLY A 852 20.60 -23.06 4.92
CA GLY A 852 20.04 -22.65 3.61
C GLY A 852 18.80 -23.42 3.20
N LYS A 853 17.92 -23.70 4.15
CA LYS A 853 16.66 -24.43 3.94
C LYS A 853 15.52 -23.61 3.35
N GLN A 854 15.77 -22.33 3.04
CA GLN A 854 14.71 -21.41 2.60
C GLN A 854 14.11 -21.80 1.26
N LEU A 855 14.95 -22.13 0.26
CA LEU A 855 14.50 -22.59 -1.05
C LEU A 855 13.67 -23.88 -0.94
N PHE A 856 14.09 -24.81 -0.10
CA PHE A 856 13.36 -26.04 0.20
C PHE A 856 11.95 -25.77 0.73
N TRP A 857 11.82 -24.96 1.78
CA TRP A 857 10.53 -24.60 2.34
C TRP A 857 9.62 -23.86 1.35
N PHE A 858 10.24 -23.10 0.46
CA PHE A 858 9.54 -22.38 -0.57
C PHE A 858 8.96 -23.30 -1.65
N CYS A 859 9.76 -24.27 -2.14
CA CYS A 859 9.35 -25.16 -3.24
C CYS A 859 8.58 -26.40 -2.76
N TYR A 860 9.03 -27.01 -1.65
CA TYR A 860 8.55 -28.34 -1.21
C TYR A 860 7.87 -28.32 0.16
N GLY A 861 7.77 -27.19 0.83
CA GLY A 861 7.23 -27.11 2.18
C GLY A 861 5.80 -27.63 2.31
N GLN A 862 4.96 -27.57 1.24
CA GLN A 862 3.60 -28.09 1.30
C GLN A 862 3.58 -29.63 1.42
N TYR A 863 4.50 -30.35 0.79
CA TYR A 863 4.66 -31.79 0.93
C TYR A 863 5.03 -32.18 2.37
N VAL A 864 5.94 -31.42 2.98
CA VAL A 864 6.27 -31.58 4.41
C VAL A 864 5.03 -31.38 5.30
N VAL A 865 4.21 -30.39 5.02
CA VAL A 865 2.95 -30.15 5.77
C VAL A 865 2.01 -31.35 5.66
N ASN A 866 1.89 -31.93 4.47
CA ASN A 866 1.05 -33.11 4.25
C ASN A 866 1.59 -34.31 5.02
N ASN A 867 2.90 -34.57 4.98
CA ASN A 867 3.55 -35.65 5.73
C ASN A 867 3.37 -35.46 7.26
N LEU A 868 3.54 -34.26 7.78
CA LEU A 868 3.32 -33.95 9.20
C LEU A 868 1.87 -34.21 9.64
N LYS A 869 0.87 -33.92 8.80
CA LYS A 869 -0.54 -34.22 9.13
C LYS A 869 -0.77 -35.72 9.36
N ASN A 870 -0.04 -36.56 8.64
CA ASN A 870 -0.14 -38.03 8.77
C ASN A 870 0.70 -38.57 9.94
N ASN A 871 1.86 -37.97 10.21
CA ASN A 871 2.89 -38.48 11.13
C ASN A 871 2.81 -37.86 12.54
N VAL A 872 1.93 -36.89 12.79
CA VAL A 872 1.79 -36.20 14.07
C VAL A 872 0.33 -36.16 14.51
N ILE A 873 0.07 -36.43 15.78
CA ILE A 873 -1.27 -36.28 16.36
C ILE A 873 -1.64 -34.79 16.42
N VAL A 874 -2.62 -34.38 15.65
CA VAL A 874 -3.10 -32.99 15.61
C VAL A 874 -4.23 -32.80 16.63
N LYS A 875 -4.01 -31.94 17.62
CA LYS A 875 -5.07 -31.54 18.58
C LYS A 875 -6.04 -30.58 17.87
N LYS A 876 -7.33 -30.86 17.95
CA LYS A 876 -8.38 -29.95 17.47
C LYS A 876 -8.38 -28.68 18.32
N THR A 877 -8.43 -27.52 17.67
CA THR A 877 -8.43 -26.20 18.32
C THR A 877 -9.68 -25.41 17.96
N LYS A 878 -10.05 -24.46 18.84
CA LYS A 878 -11.07 -23.46 18.60
C LYS A 878 -10.52 -22.07 18.86
N TYR A 879 -11.17 -21.06 18.33
CA TYR A 879 -10.83 -19.66 18.59
C TYR A 879 -11.76 -19.07 19.64
N VAL A 880 -11.17 -18.38 20.62
CA VAL A 880 -11.88 -17.70 21.72
C VAL A 880 -11.35 -16.27 21.81
N GLN A 881 -12.23 -15.31 22.01
CA GLN A 881 -11.85 -13.92 22.24
C GLN A 881 -11.60 -13.69 23.72
N CYS A 882 -10.48 -13.10 24.10
CA CYS A 882 -10.18 -12.74 25.48
C CYS A 882 -11.21 -11.72 26.01
N LEU A 883 -11.80 -12.02 27.17
CA LEU A 883 -12.84 -11.18 27.77
C LEU A 883 -12.38 -9.77 28.12
N ASP A 884 -11.08 -9.61 28.49
CA ASP A 884 -10.56 -8.33 28.97
C ASP A 884 -9.94 -7.47 27.88
N CYS A 885 -9.10 -8.04 27.00
CA CYS A 885 -8.38 -7.27 25.98
C CYS A 885 -8.89 -7.47 24.55
N GLY A 886 -9.87 -8.35 24.34
CA GLY A 886 -10.43 -8.62 23.01
C GLY A 886 -9.51 -9.34 22.02
N GLU A 887 -8.33 -9.79 22.44
CA GLU A 887 -7.41 -10.57 21.61
C GLU A 887 -7.94 -11.97 21.33
N TRP A 888 -7.77 -12.44 20.10
CA TRP A 888 -8.15 -13.80 19.74
C TRP A 888 -7.08 -14.81 20.14
N LEU A 889 -7.52 -15.89 20.78
CA LEU A 889 -6.72 -17.01 21.26
C LEU A 889 -7.09 -18.27 20.48
N GLU A 890 -6.11 -19.07 20.13
CA GLU A 890 -6.34 -20.42 19.65
C GLU A 890 -6.10 -21.38 20.82
N VAL A 891 -7.14 -22.08 21.22
CA VAL A 891 -7.11 -22.99 22.37
C VAL A 891 -7.64 -24.37 21.98
N PRO A 892 -7.25 -25.46 22.68
CA PRO A 892 -7.85 -26.77 22.46
C PRO A 892 -9.38 -26.72 22.58
N VAL A 893 -10.11 -27.53 21.80
CA VAL A 893 -11.59 -27.51 21.78
C VAL A 893 -12.18 -27.71 23.17
N GLU A 894 -11.54 -28.53 23.99
CA GLU A 894 -11.94 -28.85 25.37
C GLU A 894 -11.60 -27.73 26.38
N SER A 895 -10.80 -26.75 25.98
CA SER A 895 -10.36 -25.67 26.89
C SER A 895 -11.52 -24.73 27.27
N LYS A 896 -11.58 -24.40 28.54
CA LYS A 896 -12.46 -23.37 29.11
C LYS A 896 -11.77 -22.03 29.27
N THR A 897 -10.66 -21.80 28.55
CA THR A 897 -9.89 -20.56 28.62
C THR A 897 -10.69 -19.41 28.02
N GLU A 898 -10.92 -18.37 28.81
CA GLU A 898 -11.65 -17.13 28.43
C GLU A 898 -10.74 -15.90 28.40
N ARG A 899 -9.51 -16.00 28.89
CA ARG A 899 -8.54 -14.90 28.98
C ARG A 899 -7.18 -15.31 28.47
N CYS A 900 -6.49 -14.38 27.82
CA CYS A 900 -5.09 -14.56 27.46
C CYS A 900 -4.22 -14.61 28.74
N ASP A 901 -3.03 -15.19 28.66
CA ASP A 901 -2.15 -15.36 29.82
C ASP A 901 -1.82 -14.04 30.53
N ASN A 902 -1.66 -12.96 29.76
CA ASN A 902 -1.42 -11.63 30.29
C ASN A 902 -2.60 -11.12 31.14
N CYS A 903 -3.80 -11.18 30.58
CA CYS A 903 -5.02 -10.76 31.28
C CYS A 903 -5.34 -11.68 32.47
N LYS A 904 -5.04 -12.96 32.34
CA LYS A 904 -5.18 -13.91 33.44
C LYS A 904 -4.26 -13.58 34.61
N MET A 905 -3.00 -13.22 34.34
CA MET A 905 -2.06 -12.77 35.38
C MET A 905 -2.53 -11.48 36.06
N ILE A 906 -3.01 -10.50 35.28
CA ILE A 906 -3.52 -9.23 35.81
C ILE A 906 -4.73 -9.49 36.71
N HIS A 907 -5.67 -10.30 36.23
CA HIS A 907 -6.86 -10.68 36.99
C HIS A 907 -6.52 -11.41 38.29
N GLN A 908 -5.56 -12.32 38.27
CA GLN A 908 -5.09 -13.04 39.48
C GLN A 908 -4.45 -12.07 40.49
N ARG A 909 -3.65 -11.12 40.04
CA ARG A 909 -3.06 -10.08 40.91
C ARG A 909 -4.12 -9.20 41.57
N GLU A 910 -5.13 -8.79 40.81
CA GLU A 910 -6.24 -8.02 41.35
C GLU A 910 -7.06 -8.81 42.36
N GLN A 911 -7.39 -10.07 42.09
CA GLN A 911 -8.06 -10.97 43.01
C GLN A 911 -7.24 -11.14 44.29
N THR A 912 -5.95 -11.30 44.21
CA THR A 912 -5.04 -11.40 45.37
C THR A 912 -5.04 -10.10 46.16
N ARG A 913 -5.00 -8.93 45.52
CA ARG A 913 -5.07 -7.60 46.12
C ARG A 913 -6.39 -7.41 46.88
N LEU A 914 -7.50 -7.82 46.27
CA LEU A 914 -8.84 -7.75 46.89
C LEU A 914 -8.94 -8.69 48.10
N ARG A 915 -8.40 -9.90 48.01
CA ARG A 915 -8.36 -10.86 49.16
C ARG A 915 -7.53 -10.27 50.32
N VAL A 916 -6.37 -9.73 50.03
CA VAL A 916 -5.49 -9.08 51.05
C VAL A 916 -6.21 -7.88 51.68
N LYS A 917 -6.92 -7.05 50.88
CA LYS A 917 -7.70 -5.94 51.41
C LYS A 917 -8.87 -6.40 52.27
N LYS A 918 -9.56 -7.47 51.89
CA LYS A 918 -10.62 -8.08 52.71
C LYS A 918 -10.10 -8.68 54.03
N CYS A 919 -8.91 -9.29 54.00
CA CYS A 919 -8.29 -9.80 55.23
C CYS A 919 -7.86 -8.67 56.16
N ARG A 920 -7.26 -7.60 55.63
CA ARG A 920 -6.90 -6.41 56.46
C ARG A 920 -8.07 -5.69 57.05
N ASN A 921 -9.22 -5.62 56.35
CA ASN A 921 -10.45 -5.03 56.87
C ASN A 921 -11.23 -5.95 57.86
N LYS A 922 -10.85 -7.24 57.99
CA LYS A 922 -11.40 -8.17 59.02
C LYS A 922 -10.55 -8.19 60.27
N THR A 923 -9.32 -7.66 60.21
CA THR A 923 -8.38 -7.60 61.35
C THR A 923 -8.32 -6.20 61.98
N MET A 924 -9.08 -5.24 61.50
CA MET A 924 -9.46 -4.00 62.14
C MET A 924 -10.94 -4.13 62.65
#